data_511836b401f52673b24097220db0a350
#
_entry.id   511836b401f52673b24097220db0a350
#
_cell.length_a   1.000
_cell.length_b   1.000
_cell.length_c   1.000
_cell.angle_alpha   90.00
_cell.angle_beta   90.00
_cell.angle_gamma   90.00
#
_symmetry.space_group_name_H-M   'P 1'
#
loop_
_entity.id
_entity.type
_entity.pdbx_description
1 polymer ?
#
loop_
_entity_poly.entity_id
_entity_poly.type
_entity_poly.pdbx_seq_one_letter_code
_entity_poly.pdbx_strand_id
1 'polypeptide(L)'
;MEHNKAGSSGQCPVMHGGLTSTSMSNMDWWPKALNLDILHQHDSKTNPLGADFNYREELKKLDVEALKRDLKALMTNSQEWWPADWGHYGGLMIRMAWHSAGTYRIADGRGGGGTGNQRFAPLNSWPDNANLDKARRLLWPIKQKYGNKISWADLMILAGNMAYESMGLKTFGFAFGREDIWHPEKDIYWGSEKEWLAKSGGENSRYSGQRDLENPLAAVMMGLIYVNPEGVDGNPDPLKTAQDMRVTFARMAMNDEETVALTAGGHTVGKAHGNGKASNLGPDPEAADLHEQGLGWNNHTSRGVGRNTVTSGIEGAWTTHPTKWDNGFFYLLFTYEWQLAKSPAGAWQWEPINIKEEDKPVDVEDPSIRYNPIMTDADMALKMDPEYRKISERFYKDPAYFSEVFARAWFKLTHRDMGPKARYFGPDVPAEELIWQDPVPAGRKDYDVNAVKAKIAASGLSISEMVSTAWDSARTYRGSDKRGGANGARIRLAPQKDWEGNEPARLAKVLAVLEKIAAESGISIADTIVLAGNVGIEQAAKAAGVNVTVPFAPGRGDATLEQTDVDSFEVLEPVADGFRNWQKKHYVVTPEEMLLDKAQLLRLTAPEMTVLIGGLRVLGTNYGGSQHGVFTDRVGALTNDFFVNLTDMNYTWKPTGRNSYDIVERKSGKTKWTATRVDLVFGSNSILRAYAEVYAQDDNKEKFVKDFVAAWTKVMNADRFDLV
;
A
#
# COMPACT_ATOMS: atom_id res chain seq x y z
N MET A 1 30.06 -28.78 4.65
CA MET A 1 29.65 -29.94 5.47
C MET A 1 28.89 -30.88 4.56
N GLU A 2 29.43 -32.03 4.35
CA GLU A 2 28.88 -33.07 3.47
C GLU A 2 27.58 -33.61 4.05
N HIS A 3 26.51 -33.55 3.29
CA HIS A 3 25.29 -34.26 3.63
C HIS A 3 25.46 -35.76 3.35
N ASN A 4 25.62 -36.51 4.41
CA ASN A 4 25.55 -37.97 4.40
C ASN A 4 24.21 -38.44 3.80
N LYS A 5 24.30 -39.08 2.65
CA LYS A 5 23.23 -39.93 2.12
C LYS A 5 23.20 -41.23 2.97
N ALA A 6 22.40 -41.21 4.02
CA ALA A 6 22.01 -42.47 4.66
C ALA A 6 20.72 -42.96 4.03
N GLY A 7 20.82 -43.94 3.17
CA GLY A 7 19.69 -44.72 2.72
C GLY A 7 19.12 -45.51 3.89
N SER A 8 17.97 -45.14 4.42
CA SER A 8 17.19 -45.94 5.37
C SER A 8 16.01 -46.58 4.67
N SER A 9 16.15 -47.85 4.35
CA SER A 9 15.02 -48.72 4.04
C SER A 9 14.13 -48.83 5.29
N GLY A 10 12.94 -48.28 5.23
CA GLY A 10 11.94 -48.48 6.27
C GLY A 10 11.23 -47.22 6.83
N GLN A 11 11.43 -46.06 6.26
CA GLN A 11 10.68 -44.86 6.66
C GLN A 11 9.36 -44.75 5.91
N CYS A 12 8.28 -44.47 6.65
CA CYS A 12 6.96 -44.28 6.07
C CYS A 12 6.98 -43.10 5.07
N PRO A 13 6.61 -43.31 3.80
CA PRO A 13 6.63 -42.25 2.78
C PRO A 13 5.79 -41.02 3.15
N VAL A 14 4.79 -41.20 3.99
CA VAL A 14 3.88 -40.13 4.44
C VAL A 14 4.57 -39.20 5.43
N MET A 15 5.57 -39.65 6.17
CA MET A 15 6.29 -38.82 7.17
C MET A 15 7.38 -37.93 6.55
N HIS A 16 7.79 -38.19 5.32
CA HIS A 16 8.93 -37.53 4.69
C HIS A 16 8.64 -36.88 3.36
N GLY A 17 7.37 -36.70 3.01
CA GLY A 17 6.88 -36.06 1.79
C GLY A 17 7.82 -36.20 0.61
N GLY A 18 7.49 -36.99 -0.38
CA GLY A 18 8.34 -37.19 -1.53
C GLY A 18 8.68 -35.86 -2.20
N LEU A 19 9.94 -35.42 -2.13
CA LEU A 19 10.43 -34.32 -2.95
C LEU A 19 10.26 -34.73 -4.42
N THR A 20 9.38 -34.09 -5.15
CA THR A 20 9.34 -34.23 -6.59
C THR A 20 10.55 -33.53 -7.18
N SER A 21 11.23 -34.18 -8.14
CA SER A 21 12.44 -33.65 -8.81
C SER A 21 12.22 -32.29 -9.50
N THR A 22 11.00 -31.81 -9.58
CA THR A 22 10.59 -30.58 -10.26
C THR A 22 10.31 -29.41 -9.34
N SER A 23 10.44 -29.57 -8.03
CA SER A 23 10.12 -28.53 -7.03
C SER A 23 8.71 -27.93 -7.17
N MET A 24 7.75 -28.70 -7.68
CA MET A 24 6.38 -28.27 -7.97
C MET A 24 5.37 -28.87 -6.99
N SER A 25 5.81 -29.15 -5.79
CA SER A 25 4.98 -29.68 -4.69
C SER A 25 4.51 -28.59 -3.75
N ASN A 26 3.32 -28.76 -3.19
CA ASN A 26 2.86 -27.99 -2.04
C ASN A 26 3.61 -28.34 -0.74
N MET A 27 4.61 -29.22 -0.79
CA MET A 27 5.33 -29.72 0.37
C MET A 27 6.37 -28.76 0.94
N ASP A 28 6.81 -27.76 0.18
CA ASP A 28 7.59 -26.65 0.71
C ASP A 28 6.72 -25.63 1.47
N TRP A 29 5.59 -26.08 1.96
CA TRP A 29 4.52 -25.22 2.38
C TRP A 29 4.56 -24.81 3.86
N TRP A 30 5.20 -25.56 4.72
CA TRP A 30 5.21 -25.23 6.14
C TRP A 30 6.61 -24.78 6.60
N PRO A 31 6.80 -23.48 6.90
CA PRO A 31 5.84 -22.36 7.00
C PRO A 31 5.64 -21.54 5.71
N LYS A 32 6.08 -22.04 4.56
CA LYS A 32 6.10 -21.32 3.26
C LYS A 32 4.90 -21.63 2.34
N ALA A 33 3.78 -22.08 2.91
CA ALA A 33 2.56 -22.30 2.14
C ALA A 33 2.04 -21.02 1.48
N LEU A 34 1.30 -21.17 0.38
CA LEU A 34 0.52 -20.07 -0.19
C LEU A 34 -0.37 -19.44 0.90
N ASN A 35 -0.09 -18.19 1.26
CA ASN A 35 -0.70 -17.53 2.41
C ASN A 35 -2.09 -16.98 2.08
N LEU A 36 -3.09 -17.86 2.01
CA LEU A 36 -4.49 -17.47 1.75
C LEU A 36 -5.11 -16.60 2.85
N ASP A 37 -4.51 -16.57 4.05
CA ASP A 37 -5.03 -15.77 5.17
C ASP A 37 -5.08 -14.27 4.86
N ILE A 38 -4.22 -13.78 3.96
CA ILE A 38 -4.24 -12.36 3.56
C ILE A 38 -5.56 -11.94 2.89
N LEU A 39 -6.32 -12.89 2.33
CA LEU A 39 -7.63 -12.61 1.73
C LEU A 39 -8.75 -12.47 2.78
N HIS A 40 -8.46 -12.81 4.04
CA HIS A 40 -9.41 -12.80 5.16
C HIS A 40 -8.97 -11.93 6.33
N GLN A 41 -7.83 -11.26 6.25
CA GLN A 41 -7.25 -10.54 7.39
C GLN A 41 -8.14 -9.40 7.94
N HIS A 42 -9.12 -8.93 7.17
CA HIS A 42 -10.07 -7.90 7.57
C HIS A 42 -11.52 -8.41 7.52
N ASP A 43 -11.73 -9.66 7.92
CA ASP A 43 -13.05 -10.27 8.00
C ASP A 43 -13.96 -9.47 8.94
N SER A 44 -15.20 -9.25 8.54
CA SER A 44 -16.22 -8.56 9.36
C SER A 44 -16.49 -9.23 10.70
N LYS A 45 -16.27 -10.54 10.83
CA LYS A 45 -16.41 -11.30 12.09
C LYS A 45 -15.40 -10.87 13.17
N THR A 46 -14.24 -10.33 12.76
CA THR A 46 -13.20 -9.87 13.67
C THR A 46 -13.27 -8.38 13.94
N ASN A 47 -14.20 -7.66 13.30
CA ASN A 47 -14.44 -6.25 13.54
C ASN A 47 -15.30 -6.09 14.82
N PRO A 48 -14.77 -5.51 15.92
CA PRO A 48 -15.50 -5.36 17.16
C PRO A 48 -16.66 -4.36 17.08
N LEU A 49 -16.73 -3.53 16.04
CA LEU A 49 -17.81 -2.58 15.80
C LEU A 49 -19.00 -3.21 15.05
N GLY A 50 -18.85 -4.44 14.58
CA GLY A 50 -19.87 -5.17 13.85
C GLY A 50 -19.90 -4.90 12.33
N ALA A 51 -20.62 -5.75 11.61
CA ALA A 51 -20.68 -5.71 10.15
C ALA A 51 -21.44 -4.49 9.59
N ASP A 52 -22.36 -3.93 10.37
CA ASP A 52 -23.21 -2.80 9.97
C ASP A 52 -22.57 -1.44 10.31
N PHE A 53 -21.37 -1.43 10.91
CA PHE A 53 -20.70 -0.19 11.25
C PHE A 53 -20.26 0.55 9.99
N ASN A 54 -20.66 1.82 9.88
CA ASN A 54 -20.29 2.72 8.80
C ASN A 54 -19.57 3.95 9.36
N TYR A 55 -18.26 4.00 9.15
CA TYR A 55 -17.42 5.08 9.69
C TYR A 55 -17.82 6.45 9.11
N ARG A 56 -18.20 6.52 7.84
CA ARG A 56 -18.60 7.77 7.20
C ARG A 56 -19.87 8.36 7.83
N GLU A 57 -20.82 7.52 8.23
CA GLU A 57 -22.02 7.96 8.96
C GLU A 57 -21.69 8.41 10.39
N GLU A 58 -20.71 7.78 11.03
CA GLU A 58 -20.25 8.22 12.36
C GLU A 58 -19.51 9.57 12.28
N LEU A 59 -18.69 9.79 11.25
CA LEU A 59 -18.00 11.07 11.01
C LEU A 59 -18.95 12.26 10.89
N LYS A 60 -20.16 12.07 10.35
CA LYS A 60 -21.17 13.15 10.25
C LYS A 60 -21.62 13.68 11.61
N LYS A 61 -21.41 12.90 12.67
CA LYS A 61 -21.76 13.25 14.06
C LYS A 61 -20.61 13.94 14.80
N LEU A 62 -19.43 14.09 14.17
CA LEU A 62 -18.23 14.65 14.78
C LEU A 62 -18.28 16.17 14.79
N ASP A 63 -18.09 16.78 15.96
CA ASP A 63 -17.77 18.20 16.08
C ASP A 63 -16.26 18.39 15.84
N VAL A 64 -15.91 18.68 14.60
CA VAL A 64 -14.52 18.82 14.14
C VAL A 64 -13.83 19.98 14.86
N GLU A 65 -14.51 21.10 15.06
CA GLU A 65 -13.92 22.27 15.71
C GLU A 65 -13.65 22.02 17.21
N ALA A 66 -14.53 21.28 17.89
CA ALA A 66 -14.28 20.86 19.26
C ALA A 66 -13.07 19.90 19.34
N LEU A 67 -12.97 18.94 18.42
CA LEU A 67 -11.84 18.03 18.35
C LEU A 67 -10.52 18.78 18.13
N LYS A 68 -10.48 19.75 17.20
CA LYS A 68 -9.31 20.58 16.94
C LYS A 68 -8.89 21.40 18.17
N ARG A 69 -9.87 21.97 18.90
CA ARG A 69 -9.58 22.69 20.15
C ARG A 69 -8.95 21.76 21.20
N ASP A 70 -9.46 20.55 21.36
CA ASP A 70 -8.91 19.58 22.31
C ASP A 70 -7.50 19.14 21.91
N LEU A 71 -7.25 18.88 20.63
CA LEU A 71 -5.91 18.54 20.12
C LEU A 71 -4.93 19.70 20.32
N LYS A 72 -5.36 20.95 20.07
CA LYS A 72 -4.52 22.13 20.30
C LYS A 72 -4.20 22.30 21.79
N ALA A 73 -5.16 22.05 22.67
CA ALA A 73 -4.94 22.07 24.11
C ALA A 73 -3.96 20.97 24.56
N LEU A 74 -4.06 19.78 23.98
CA LEU A 74 -3.14 18.66 24.25
C LEU A 74 -1.69 19.06 23.94
N MET A 75 -1.43 19.79 22.85
CA MET A 75 -0.06 20.12 22.43
C MET A 75 0.76 20.79 23.52
N THR A 76 0.13 21.56 24.40
CA THR A 76 0.82 22.30 25.49
C THR A 76 0.48 21.81 26.89
N ASN A 77 -0.27 20.71 27.02
CA ASN A 77 -0.63 20.10 28.31
C ASN A 77 0.36 18.96 28.66
N SER A 78 1.56 19.33 29.07
CA SER A 78 2.63 18.38 29.41
C SER A 78 2.25 17.48 30.58
N GLN A 79 2.44 16.16 30.43
CA GLN A 79 2.13 15.14 31.42
C GLN A 79 3.39 14.72 32.17
N GLU A 80 3.29 14.49 33.50
CA GLU A 80 4.45 14.06 34.29
C GLU A 80 5.01 12.70 33.86
N TRP A 81 4.16 11.78 33.42
CA TRP A 81 4.56 10.46 33.00
C TRP A 81 5.30 10.45 31.64
N TRP A 82 5.10 11.48 30.82
CA TRP A 82 5.79 11.72 29.54
C TRP A 82 5.87 13.23 29.28
N PRO A 83 6.85 13.93 29.85
CA PRO A 83 6.97 15.39 29.70
C PRO A 83 7.21 15.80 28.25
N ALA A 84 6.57 16.89 27.84
CA ALA A 84 6.75 17.46 26.53
C ALA A 84 8.07 18.27 26.43
N ASP A 85 8.81 18.07 25.35
CA ASP A 85 10.00 18.87 25.06
C ASP A 85 9.60 20.35 24.94
N TRP A 86 10.28 21.22 25.67
CA TRP A 86 9.95 22.66 25.74
C TRP A 86 8.46 22.93 26.03
N GLY A 87 7.78 21.99 26.70
CA GLY A 87 6.36 22.12 27.03
C GLY A 87 5.41 21.93 25.83
N HIS A 88 5.87 21.39 24.71
CA HIS A 88 5.07 21.24 23.49
C HIS A 88 5.23 19.85 22.83
N TYR A 89 4.13 19.10 22.68
CA TYR A 89 4.17 17.76 22.06
C TYR A 89 4.25 17.76 20.54
N GLY A 90 4.31 18.91 19.89
CA GLY A 90 4.21 19.02 18.43
C GLY A 90 5.21 18.13 17.67
N GLY A 91 6.49 18.15 18.06
CA GLY A 91 7.50 17.29 17.41
C GLY A 91 7.17 15.81 17.51
N LEU A 92 6.66 15.34 18.67
CA LEU A 92 6.27 13.94 18.88
C LEU A 92 5.04 13.56 18.03
N MET A 93 4.03 14.43 17.94
CA MET A 93 2.81 14.17 17.15
C MET A 93 3.08 14.22 15.65
N ILE A 94 3.93 15.12 15.19
CA ILE A 94 4.38 15.16 13.79
C ILE A 94 5.13 13.87 13.44
N ARG A 95 6.07 13.43 14.27
CA ARG A 95 6.81 12.19 14.06
C ARG A 95 5.84 10.98 14.00
N MET A 96 4.84 10.90 14.87
CA MET A 96 3.83 9.85 14.83
C MET A 96 3.05 9.85 13.51
N ALA A 97 2.57 11.00 13.04
CA ALA A 97 1.83 11.12 11.79
C ALA A 97 2.73 10.80 10.58
N TRP A 98 3.96 11.31 10.56
CA TRP A 98 4.95 10.99 9.53
C TRP A 98 5.22 9.49 9.46
N HIS A 99 5.51 8.84 10.57
CA HIS A 99 5.81 7.42 10.63
C HIS A 99 4.61 6.52 10.38
N SER A 100 3.38 7.04 10.53
CA SER A 100 2.17 6.36 10.02
C SER A 100 2.10 6.43 8.50
N ALA A 101 2.31 7.62 7.92
CA ALA A 101 2.17 7.87 6.49
C ALA A 101 3.38 7.36 5.67
N GLY A 102 4.59 7.44 6.22
CA GLY A 102 5.85 7.14 5.52
C GLY A 102 6.11 5.67 5.23
N THR A 103 5.24 4.76 5.67
CA THR A 103 5.27 3.35 5.28
C THR A 103 4.63 3.10 3.89
N TYR A 104 4.02 4.09 3.28
CA TYR A 104 3.40 3.98 1.95
C TYR A 104 4.41 3.60 0.88
N ARG A 105 4.02 2.66 0.00
CA ARG A 105 4.80 2.17 -1.14
C ARG A 105 4.03 2.39 -2.43
N ILE A 106 4.57 3.20 -3.33
CA ILE A 106 3.91 3.48 -4.62
C ILE A 106 3.79 2.22 -5.49
N ALA A 107 4.73 1.27 -5.37
CA ALA A 107 4.78 0.08 -6.20
C ALA A 107 3.52 -0.80 -6.09
N ASP A 108 2.96 -0.95 -4.89
CA ASP A 108 1.76 -1.74 -4.62
C ASP A 108 0.67 -1.00 -3.83
N GLY A 109 0.92 0.25 -3.47
CA GLY A 109 -0.02 1.10 -2.73
C GLY A 109 -0.21 0.73 -1.27
N ARG A 110 0.52 -0.25 -0.75
CA ARG A 110 0.42 -0.70 0.65
C ARG A 110 1.18 0.21 1.59
N GLY A 111 0.93 0.03 2.88
CA GLY A 111 1.43 0.95 3.91
C GLY A 111 0.60 2.21 4.01
N GLY A 112 1.19 3.26 4.58
CA GLY A 112 0.54 4.54 4.80
C GLY A 112 -0.26 4.63 6.10
N GLY A 113 -0.87 5.79 6.31
CA GLY A 113 -1.63 6.10 7.52
C GLY A 113 -3.12 5.73 7.45
N GLY A 114 -3.57 5.16 6.32
CA GLY A 114 -4.98 5.00 5.98
C GLY A 114 -5.78 4.02 6.83
N THR A 115 -5.12 3.19 7.65
CA THR A 115 -5.76 2.11 8.42
C THR A 115 -5.45 2.12 9.92
N GLY A 116 -4.58 3.05 10.36
CA GLY A 116 -4.11 3.09 11.74
C GLY A 116 -3.20 1.91 12.12
N ASN A 117 -2.52 1.33 11.16
CA ASN A 117 -1.73 0.11 11.28
C ASN A 117 -0.51 0.26 12.20
N GLN A 118 -0.03 1.47 12.47
CA GLN A 118 1.03 1.73 13.45
C GLN A 118 0.70 1.25 14.87
N ARG A 119 -0.57 0.96 15.18
CA ARG A 119 -0.99 0.39 16.47
C ARG A 119 -0.59 -1.06 16.67
N PHE A 120 -0.26 -1.77 15.59
CA PHE A 120 -0.05 -3.22 15.56
C PHE A 120 1.40 -3.60 15.24
N ALA A 121 1.78 -4.81 15.70
CA ALA A 121 3.02 -5.42 15.25
C ALA A 121 3.02 -5.63 13.71
N PRO A 122 4.19 -5.55 13.04
CA PRO A 122 5.50 -5.23 13.61
C PRO A 122 5.74 -3.72 13.79
N LEU A 123 4.91 -2.85 13.20
CA LEU A 123 5.15 -1.42 13.10
C LEU A 123 5.25 -0.72 14.46
N ASN A 124 4.42 -1.11 15.43
CA ASN A 124 4.44 -0.53 16.77
C ASN A 124 5.76 -0.82 17.52
N SER A 125 6.53 -1.81 17.06
CA SER A 125 7.77 -2.25 17.69
C SER A 125 9.01 -2.05 16.82
N TRP A 126 8.88 -1.37 15.68
CA TRP A 126 10.05 -0.97 14.90
C TRP A 126 10.95 -0.01 15.70
N PRO A 127 12.29 -0.17 15.64
CA PRO A 127 13.21 0.73 16.34
C PRO A 127 12.98 2.22 16.01
N ASP A 128 12.68 2.52 14.73
CA ASP A 128 12.41 3.90 14.29
C ASP A 128 11.07 4.45 14.84
N ASN A 129 10.20 3.60 15.35
CA ASN A 129 8.95 3.97 16.02
C ASN A 129 9.07 4.04 17.56
N ALA A 130 10.31 4.04 18.07
CA ALA A 130 10.54 4.13 19.53
C ALA A 130 9.80 5.32 20.13
N ASN A 131 9.09 5.07 21.24
CA ASN A 131 8.30 6.03 22.00
C ASN A 131 7.05 6.61 21.29
N LEU A 132 6.66 6.14 20.11
CA LEU A 132 5.39 6.52 19.49
C LEU A 132 4.18 5.85 20.16
N ASP A 133 4.38 4.78 20.90
CA ASP A 133 3.40 4.21 21.83
C ASP A 133 2.92 5.27 22.86
N LYS A 134 3.82 6.12 23.36
CA LYS A 134 3.47 7.24 24.25
C LYS A 134 2.66 8.30 23.54
N ALA A 135 2.98 8.62 22.28
CA ALA A 135 2.18 9.55 21.48
C ALA A 135 0.72 9.08 21.35
N ARG A 136 0.52 7.80 21.02
CA ARG A 136 -0.82 7.21 20.96
C ARG A 136 -1.52 7.21 22.33
N ARG A 137 -0.80 6.97 23.41
CA ARG A 137 -1.36 6.99 24.76
C ARG A 137 -1.75 8.41 25.19
N LEU A 138 -1.00 9.43 24.79
CA LEU A 138 -1.37 10.83 25.00
C LEU A 138 -2.67 11.22 24.27
N LEU A 139 -2.94 10.63 23.12
CA LEU A 139 -4.18 10.83 22.36
C LEU A 139 -5.39 10.08 22.94
N TRP A 140 -5.18 9.09 23.82
CA TRP A 140 -6.26 8.25 24.32
C TRP A 140 -7.43 9.02 24.97
N PRO A 141 -7.22 10.04 25.81
CA PRO A 141 -8.34 10.81 26.38
C PRO A 141 -9.22 11.47 25.32
N ILE A 142 -8.63 11.91 24.22
CA ILE A 142 -9.37 12.48 23.08
C ILE A 142 -10.11 11.36 22.34
N LYS A 143 -9.46 10.26 22.02
CA LYS A 143 -10.10 9.11 21.39
C LYS A 143 -11.29 8.59 22.23
N GLN A 144 -11.10 8.50 23.54
CA GLN A 144 -12.15 8.10 24.49
C GLN A 144 -13.35 9.08 24.45
N LYS A 145 -13.09 10.36 24.42
CA LYS A 145 -14.14 11.41 24.38
C LYS A 145 -14.98 11.37 23.11
N TYR A 146 -14.33 11.21 21.96
CA TYR A 146 -15.02 11.26 20.66
C TYR A 146 -15.48 9.87 20.17
N GLY A 147 -14.94 8.79 20.72
CA GLY A 147 -15.36 7.41 20.46
C GLY A 147 -15.29 7.02 19.00
N ASN A 148 -16.37 6.39 18.49
CA ASN A 148 -16.44 5.90 17.13
C ASN A 148 -16.62 6.99 16.06
N LYS A 149 -16.83 8.25 16.47
CA LYS A 149 -16.93 9.37 15.53
C LYS A 149 -15.59 9.74 14.90
N ILE A 150 -14.47 9.26 15.44
CA ILE A 150 -13.14 9.41 14.87
C ILE A 150 -12.38 8.09 14.95
N SER A 151 -11.78 7.66 13.84
CA SER A 151 -10.87 6.52 13.82
C SER A 151 -9.52 6.87 14.45
N TRP A 152 -8.76 5.88 14.88
CA TRP A 152 -7.37 6.09 15.25
C TRP A 152 -6.52 6.57 14.06
N ALA A 153 -6.80 6.05 12.88
CA ALA A 153 -6.11 6.45 11.66
C ALA A 153 -6.24 7.96 11.41
N ASP A 154 -7.47 8.47 11.39
CA ASP A 154 -7.71 9.91 11.22
C ASP A 154 -7.16 10.74 12.38
N LEU A 155 -7.30 10.28 13.63
CA LEU A 155 -6.85 11.02 14.81
C LEU A 155 -5.32 11.18 14.84
N MET A 156 -4.56 10.13 14.51
CA MET A 156 -3.09 10.19 14.49
C MET A 156 -2.56 11.16 13.44
N ILE A 157 -3.17 11.16 12.24
CA ILE A 157 -2.77 12.09 11.17
C ILE A 157 -3.21 13.52 11.48
N LEU A 158 -4.42 13.70 11.98
CA LEU A 158 -4.92 15.03 12.40
C LEU A 158 -4.05 15.64 13.50
N ALA A 159 -3.59 14.83 14.45
CA ALA A 159 -2.69 15.29 15.51
C ALA A 159 -1.39 15.91 14.95
N GLY A 160 -0.80 15.31 13.92
CA GLY A 160 0.36 15.87 13.21
C GLY A 160 0.05 17.18 12.50
N ASN A 161 -1.12 17.27 11.86
CA ASN A 161 -1.59 18.50 11.22
C ASN A 161 -1.78 19.62 12.23
N MET A 162 -2.50 19.34 13.30
CA MET A 162 -2.74 20.30 14.40
C MET A 162 -1.46 20.72 15.12
N ALA A 163 -0.46 19.84 15.19
CA ALA A 163 0.85 20.17 15.73
C ALA A 163 1.54 21.26 14.90
N TYR A 164 1.59 21.12 13.59
CA TYR A 164 2.15 22.16 12.70
C TYR A 164 1.37 23.48 12.82
N GLU A 165 0.03 23.43 12.82
CA GLU A 165 -0.79 24.63 12.95
C GLU A 165 -0.56 25.33 14.29
N SER A 166 -0.39 24.59 15.38
CA SER A 166 -0.11 25.15 16.70
C SER A 166 1.25 25.81 16.81
N MET A 167 2.21 25.44 15.94
CA MET A 167 3.53 26.01 15.82
C MET A 167 3.65 27.12 14.77
N GLY A 168 2.55 27.44 14.07
CA GLY A 168 2.46 28.59 13.17
C GLY A 168 2.48 28.29 11.68
N LEU A 169 2.52 27.04 11.25
CA LEU A 169 2.35 26.69 9.85
C LEU A 169 0.86 26.72 9.46
N LYS A 170 0.55 27.35 8.35
CA LYS A 170 -0.75 27.15 7.68
C LYS A 170 -0.69 25.88 6.83
N THR A 171 -1.36 24.82 7.24
CA THR A 171 -1.45 23.57 6.47
C THR A 171 -2.27 23.76 5.19
N PHE A 172 -2.07 22.85 4.19
CA PHE A 172 -2.84 22.89 2.94
C PHE A 172 -4.31 22.47 3.14
N GLY A 173 -4.57 21.64 4.13
CA GLY A 173 -5.87 21.13 4.48
C GLY A 173 -5.81 19.81 5.20
N PHE A 174 -6.99 19.19 5.38
CA PHE A 174 -7.13 17.86 5.97
C PHE A 174 -8.42 17.18 5.50
N ALA A 175 -8.35 15.90 5.25
CA ALA A 175 -9.52 15.07 4.99
C ALA A 175 -9.60 13.92 5.98
N PHE A 176 -10.79 13.69 6.50
CA PHE A 176 -11.18 12.47 7.22
C PHE A 176 -11.59 11.39 6.22
N GLY A 177 -11.71 10.15 6.69
CA GLY A 177 -12.20 9.02 5.90
C GLY A 177 -11.30 7.79 5.93
N ARG A 178 -10.31 7.76 6.83
CA ARG A 178 -9.45 6.60 7.08
C ARG A 178 -10.13 5.69 8.08
N GLU A 179 -10.42 4.47 7.68
CA GLU A 179 -11.08 3.48 8.53
C GLU A 179 -10.07 2.65 9.30
N ASP A 180 -10.35 2.39 10.57
CA ASP A 180 -9.50 1.53 11.40
C ASP A 180 -9.61 0.07 10.98
N ILE A 181 -8.47 -0.62 10.98
CA ILE A 181 -8.40 -2.08 10.96
C ILE A 181 -8.22 -2.64 12.38
N TRP A 182 -8.48 -3.93 12.54
CA TRP A 182 -8.47 -4.63 13.83
C TRP A 182 -7.47 -5.78 13.88
N HIS A 183 -6.67 -5.94 12.82
CA HIS A 183 -5.59 -6.90 12.69
C HIS A 183 -4.38 -6.26 12.02
N PRO A 184 -3.15 -6.73 12.32
CA PRO A 184 -1.98 -6.36 11.54
C PRO A 184 -2.16 -6.66 10.06
N GLU A 185 -1.71 -5.76 9.19
CA GLU A 185 -1.64 -6.00 7.75
C GLU A 185 -0.39 -6.82 7.43
N LYS A 186 -0.56 -8.12 7.21
CA LYS A 186 0.53 -9.06 6.94
C LYS A 186 1.25 -8.80 5.60
N ASP A 187 0.58 -8.17 4.67
CA ASP A 187 1.07 -7.83 3.35
C ASP A 187 2.03 -6.62 3.33
N ILE A 188 2.09 -5.86 4.42
CA ILE A 188 3.10 -4.80 4.59
C ILE A 188 4.31 -5.25 5.41
N TYR A 189 4.39 -6.53 5.78
CA TYR A 189 5.55 -7.08 6.46
C TYR A 189 6.78 -7.10 5.54
N TRP A 190 7.87 -6.47 5.99
CA TRP A 190 9.06 -6.26 5.19
C TRP A 190 10.19 -7.25 5.47
N GLY A 191 9.90 -8.32 6.17
CA GLY A 191 10.87 -9.35 6.55
C GLY A 191 11.26 -9.30 8.03
N SER A 192 12.23 -10.11 8.41
CA SER A 192 12.71 -10.17 9.78
C SER A 192 13.52 -8.93 10.17
N GLU A 193 13.59 -8.62 11.47
CA GLU A 193 14.37 -7.49 11.98
C GLU A 193 15.85 -7.57 11.56
N LYS A 194 16.43 -8.76 11.48
CA LYS A 194 17.79 -8.98 11.00
C LYS A 194 17.99 -8.56 9.54
N GLU A 195 16.96 -8.73 8.72
CA GLU A 195 16.94 -8.33 7.32
C GLU A 195 16.71 -6.81 7.18
N TRP A 196 15.91 -6.21 8.08
CA TRP A 196 15.64 -4.77 8.03
C TRP A 196 16.88 -3.91 8.23
N LEU A 197 17.75 -4.32 9.16
CA LEU A 197 18.97 -3.60 9.51
C LEU A 197 20.21 -4.11 8.79
N ALA A 198 20.05 -5.01 7.82
CA ALA A 198 21.17 -5.53 7.04
C ALA A 198 21.84 -4.42 6.21
N LYS A 199 23.17 -4.34 6.36
CA LYS A 199 23.99 -3.44 5.54
C LYS A 199 23.99 -3.89 4.08
N SER A 200 24.17 -2.95 3.16
CA SER A 200 24.35 -3.27 1.75
C SER A 200 25.57 -4.17 1.57
N GLY A 201 25.42 -5.28 0.82
CA GLY A 201 26.49 -6.28 0.64
C GLY A 201 26.67 -7.29 1.77
N GLY A 202 25.83 -7.26 2.82
CA GLY A 202 25.78 -8.28 3.87
C GLY A 202 25.06 -9.55 3.40
N GLU A 203 25.17 -10.62 4.20
CA GLU A 203 24.59 -11.94 3.87
C GLU A 203 23.06 -11.91 3.67
N ASN A 204 22.35 -10.99 4.34
CA ASN A 204 20.90 -10.81 4.23
C ASN A 204 20.54 -9.49 3.53
N SER A 205 21.42 -8.99 2.66
CA SER A 205 21.19 -7.74 1.95
C SER A 205 20.00 -7.86 1.00
N ARG A 206 19.12 -6.86 1.01
CA ARG A 206 17.98 -6.73 0.10
C ARG A 206 18.30 -5.84 -1.09
N TYR A 207 19.57 -5.53 -1.29
CA TYR A 207 20.10 -4.83 -2.43
C TYR A 207 20.71 -5.77 -3.44
N SER A 208 20.59 -5.42 -4.71
CA SER A 208 21.29 -6.07 -5.80
C SER A 208 22.07 -5.04 -6.63
N GLY A 209 23.00 -5.48 -7.50
CA GLY A 209 23.75 -4.60 -8.38
C GLY A 209 24.44 -3.45 -7.65
N GLN A 210 24.19 -2.22 -8.08
CA GLN A 210 24.74 -1.00 -7.49
C GLN A 210 23.75 -0.36 -6.50
N ARG A 211 23.34 -1.10 -5.47
CA ARG A 211 22.33 -0.70 -4.46
C ARG A 211 20.91 -0.58 -5.01
N ASP A 212 20.52 -1.48 -5.90
CA ASP A 212 19.13 -1.59 -6.32
C ASP A 212 18.33 -2.30 -5.22
N LEU A 213 17.43 -1.57 -4.58
CA LEU A 213 16.58 -2.09 -3.51
C LEU A 213 15.50 -3.01 -4.09
N GLU A 214 15.28 -4.15 -3.42
CA GLU A 214 14.19 -5.08 -3.74
C GLU A 214 12.82 -4.39 -3.79
N ASN A 215 12.01 -4.68 -4.82
CA ASN A 215 10.61 -4.26 -4.86
C ASN A 215 9.75 -5.25 -4.03
N PRO A 216 8.71 -4.79 -3.33
CA PRO A 216 8.11 -3.44 -3.33
C PRO A 216 8.58 -2.53 -2.18
N LEU A 217 9.69 -2.83 -1.53
CA LEU A 217 10.14 -2.11 -0.33
C LEU A 217 10.20 -0.59 -0.53
N ALA A 218 9.82 0.16 0.51
CA ALA A 218 9.80 1.62 0.46
C ALA A 218 11.11 2.23 0.94
N ALA A 219 11.62 1.83 2.09
CA ALA A 219 12.81 2.40 2.69
C ALA A 219 14.08 1.65 2.31
N VAL A 220 15.14 2.36 2.04
CA VAL A 220 16.47 1.80 1.73
C VAL A 220 17.12 1.12 2.94
N MET A 221 16.69 1.43 4.14
CA MET A 221 17.05 0.71 5.34
C MET A 221 15.77 0.28 6.05
N MET A 222 15.50 -1.01 6.08
CA MET A 222 14.30 -1.56 6.68
C MET A 222 14.26 -1.28 8.19
N GLY A 223 13.06 -1.05 8.71
CA GLY A 223 12.87 -0.62 10.09
C GLY A 223 13.12 0.88 10.33
N LEU A 224 13.64 1.59 9.33
CA LEU A 224 13.63 3.05 9.24
C LEU A 224 12.58 3.48 8.23
N ILE A 225 11.88 4.57 8.53
CA ILE A 225 10.83 5.07 7.63
C ILE A 225 11.44 5.76 6.39
N TYR A 226 12.71 6.17 6.48
CA TYR A 226 13.43 6.87 5.41
C TYR A 226 14.89 6.41 5.33
N VAL A 227 15.87 7.25 5.66
CA VAL A 227 17.31 6.94 5.52
C VAL A 227 18.02 6.93 6.87
N ASN A 228 19.16 6.25 6.94
CA ASN A 228 19.96 6.23 8.16
C ASN A 228 20.52 7.64 8.44
N PRO A 229 20.23 8.24 9.61
CA PRO A 229 20.71 9.59 9.97
C PRO A 229 22.23 9.67 10.07
N GLU A 230 22.91 8.55 10.30
CA GLU A 230 24.39 8.47 10.36
C GLU A 230 25.03 8.26 8.98
N GLY A 231 24.26 8.32 7.89
CA GLY A 231 24.73 8.03 6.54
C GLY A 231 24.58 6.57 6.13
N VAL A 232 24.92 6.28 4.88
CA VAL A 232 24.78 4.95 4.27
C VAL A 232 25.56 3.91 5.05
N ASP A 233 24.88 2.87 5.52
CA ASP A 233 25.43 1.81 6.37
C ASP A 233 26.10 2.32 7.68
N GLY A 234 25.69 3.51 8.16
CA GLY A 234 26.26 4.16 9.34
C GLY A 234 27.61 4.86 9.09
N ASN A 235 27.90 5.17 7.82
CA ASN A 235 29.11 5.89 7.42
C ASN A 235 28.73 7.23 6.81
N PRO A 236 29.04 8.35 7.47
CA PRO A 236 28.67 9.67 6.96
C PRO A 236 29.25 9.95 5.57
N ASP A 237 28.35 10.16 4.62
CA ASP A 237 28.65 10.58 3.25
C ASP A 237 27.38 11.21 2.64
N PRO A 238 27.21 12.53 2.77
CA PRO A 238 26.00 13.23 2.33
C PRO A 238 25.62 13.01 0.86
N LEU A 239 26.60 12.80 -0.03
CA LEU A 239 26.31 12.57 -1.45
C LEU A 239 25.74 11.17 -1.70
N LYS A 240 26.20 10.16 -0.97
CA LYS A 240 25.58 8.82 -1.02
C LYS A 240 24.23 8.83 -0.35
N THR A 241 24.09 9.54 0.77
CA THR A 241 22.80 9.69 1.45
C THR A 241 21.77 10.39 0.57
N ALA A 242 22.17 11.37 -0.26
CA ALA A 242 21.28 11.99 -1.24
C ALA A 242 20.70 10.98 -2.23
N GLN A 243 21.48 9.98 -2.64
CA GLN A 243 20.99 8.90 -3.51
C GLN A 243 19.94 8.02 -2.81
N ASP A 244 20.21 7.61 -1.57
CA ASP A 244 19.27 6.85 -0.77
C ASP A 244 17.97 7.65 -0.50
N MET A 245 18.07 8.95 -0.25
CA MET A 245 16.91 9.85 -0.11
C MET A 245 16.05 9.82 -1.38
N ARG A 246 16.65 10.00 -2.57
CA ARG A 246 15.89 9.97 -3.83
C ARG A 246 15.15 8.66 -4.01
N VAL A 247 15.83 7.53 -3.78
CA VAL A 247 15.20 6.21 -3.92
C VAL A 247 14.04 6.05 -2.94
N THR A 248 14.26 6.34 -1.66
CA THR A 248 13.24 6.18 -0.61
C THR A 248 12.03 7.10 -0.84
N PHE A 249 12.28 8.38 -1.09
CA PHE A 249 11.19 9.35 -1.28
C PHE A 249 10.44 9.14 -2.59
N ALA A 250 11.12 8.74 -3.68
CA ALA A 250 10.44 8.34 -4.92
C ALA A 250 9.52 7.13 -4.71
N ARG A 251 9.90 6.17 -3.85
CA ARG A 251 9.05 5.04 -3.46
C ARG A 251 7.83 5.45 -2.63
N MET A 252 7.89 6.60 -1.98
CA MET A 252 6.74 7.24 -1.32
C MET A 252 5.98 8.21 -2.25
N ALA A 253 6.29 8.23 -3.54
CA ALA A 253 5.71 9.12 -4.57
C ALA A 253 6.16 10.59 -4.49
N MET A 254 7.29 10.90 -3.88
CA MET A 254 7.81 12.27 -3.74
C MET A 254 8.92 12.56 -4.76
N ASN A 255 8.89 13.74 -5.37
CA ASN A 255 9.98 14.26 -6.19
C ASN A 255 11.04 14.96 -5.34
N ASP A 256 12.11 15.49 -5.97
CA ASP A 256 13.22 16.14 -5.28
C ASP A 256 12.78 17.39 -4.49
N GLU A 257 11.87 18.21 -5.04
CA GLU A 257 11.37 19.40 -4.33
C GLU A 257 10.55 19.04 -3.10
N GLU A 258 9.65 18.05 -3.22
CA GLU A 258 8.89 17.50 -2.12
C GLU A 258 9.81 16.85 -1.08
N THR A 259 10.86 16.14 -1.51
CA THR A 259 11.85 15.50 -0.63
C THR A 259 12.60 16.53 0.22
N VAL A 260 13.11 17.58 -0.41
CA VAL A 260 13.81 18.68 0.32
C VAL A 260 12.84 19.38 1.27
N ALA A 261 11.62 19.69 0.80
CA ALA A 261 10.62 20.35 1.63
C ALA A 261 10.26 19.52 2.85
N LEU A 262 9.97 18.22 2.67
CA LEU A 262 9.58 17.32 3.75
C LEU A 262 10.72 17.12 4.75
N THR A 263 11.95 16.93 4.30
CA THR A 263 13.12 16.77 5.18
C THR A 263 13.34 18.03 6.02
N ALA A 264 13.46 19.19 5.39
CA ALA A 264 13.69 20.45 6.07
C ALA A 264 12.51 20.87 6.98
N GLY A 265 11.28 20.68 6.51
CA GLY A 265 10.08 21.02 7.27
C GLY A 265 9.84 20.09 8.46
N GLY A 266 10.19 18.81 8.33
CA GLY A 266 10.18 17.85 9.46
C GLY A 266 11.19 18.24 10.53
N HIS A 267 12.39 18.65 10.13
CA HIS A 267 13.46 19.04 11.02
C HIS A 267 13.43 20.52 11.46
N THR A 268 12.50 21.32 10.96
CA THR A 268 12.26 22.69 11.47
C THR A 268 11.81 22.67 12.93
N VAL A 269 11.17 21.59 13.37
CA VAL A 269 10.57 21.45 14.71
C VAL A 269 11.01 20.17 15.40
N GLY A 270 10.92 20.15 16.74
CA GLY A 270 11.28 18.99 17.55
C GLY A 270 12.79 18.78 17.70
N LYS A 271 13.15 17.61 18.18
CA LYS A 271 14.54 17.15 18.36
C LYS A 271 14.68 15.65 18.22
N ALA A 272 15.89 15.19 17.97
CA ALA A 272 16.29 13.80 18.19
C ALA A 272 16.67 13.57 19.67
N HIS A 273 16.44 12.35 20.18
CA HIS A 273 16.69 11.97 21.55
C HIS A 273 17.70 10.80 21.60
N GLY A 274 18.91 11.10 21.97
CA GLY A 274 20.03 10.16 22.07
C GLY A 274 20.96 10.51 23.24
N ASN A 275 20.41 11.14 24.30
CA ASN A 275 21.17 11.50 25.50
C ASN A 275 21.33 10.32 26.46
N GLY A 276 21.65 9.16 25.94
CA GLY A 276 21.87 7.93 26.71
C GLY A 276 22.17 6.75 25.79
N LYS A 277 22.70 5.67 26.37
CA LYS A 277 23.02 4.47 25.62
C LYS A 277 21.74 3.70 25.31
N ALA A 278 21.61 3.15 24.11
CA ALA A 278 20.52 2.27 23.72
C ALA A 278 20.36 1.04 24.65
N SER A 279 21.48 0.57 25.26
CA SER A 279 21.45 -0.52 26.25
C SER A 279 20.69 -0.21 27.55
N ASN A 280 20.32 1.05 27.77
CA ASN A 280 19.51 1.47 28.92
C ASN A 280 17.99 1.39 28.62
N LEU A 281 17.61 1.11 27.37
CA LEU A 281 16.22 0.93 26.99
C LEU A 281 15.75 -0.49 27.30
N GLY A 282 14.53 -0.59 27.81
CA GLY A 282 13.79 -1.83 27.86
C GLY A 282 13.37 -2.31 26.47
N PRO A 283 12.72 -3.47 26.39
CA PRO A 283 12.24 -4.04 25.13
C PRO A 283 11.19 -3.15 24.46
N ASP A 284 10.93 -3.42 23.18
CA ASP A 284 9.83 -2.81 22.43
C ASP A 284 8.45 -3.22 23.00
N PRO A 285 7.34 -2.56 22.56
CA PRO A 285 6.01 -2.82 23.13
C PRO A 285 5.53 -4.28 23.05
N GLU A 286 5.88 -5.01 21.99
CA GLU A 286 5.45 -6.41 21.84
C GLU A 286 6.28 -7.38 22.70
N ALA A 287 7.51 -7.02 23.02
CA ALA A 287 8.40 -7.80 23.85
C ALA A 287 8.40 -7.35 25.33
N ALA A 288 7.73 -6.25 25.66
CA ALA A 288 7.63 -5.73 27.02
C ALA A 288 6.76 -6.63 27.92
N ASP A 289 7.06 -6.66 29.21
CA ASP A 289 6.30 -7.43 30.18
C ASP A 289 4.84 -6.97 30.28
N LEU A 290 3.93 -7.88 30.65
CA LEU A 290 2.48 -7.61 30.73
C LEU A 290 2.13 -6.41 31.62
N HIS A 291 2.89 -6.14 32.65
CA HIS A 291 2.63 -5.00 33.54
C HIS A 291 2.93 -3.64 32.90
N GLU A 292 3.73 -3.61 31.83
CA GLU A 292 4.01 -2.40 31.04
C GLU A 292 2.82 -1.95 30.15
N GLN A 293 1.83 -2.80 30.00
CA GLN A 293 0.55 -2.50 29.34
C GLN A 293 0.69 -1.99 27.90
N GLY A 294 1.62 -2.60 27.13
CA GLY A 294 1.88 -2.24 25.75
C GLY A 294 2.70 -0.95 25.57
N LEU A 295 3.35 -0.47 26.62
CA LEU A 295 4.35 0.58 26.57
C LEU A 295 5.74 -0.07 26.58
N GLY A 296 6.56 0.25 25.59
CA GLY A 296 7.92 -0.28 25.46
C GLY A 296 8.99 0.77 25.69
N TRP A 297 10.23 0.37 25.45
CA TRP A 297 11.42 1.23 25.51
C TRP A 297 11.58 2.03 26.80
N ASN A 298 11.19 1.41 27.93
CA ASN A 298 11.34 2.04 29.24
C ASN A 298 12.82 2.28 29.53
N ASN A 299 13.18 3.54 29.74
CA ASN A 299 14.56 3.94 29.96
C ASN A 299 14.88 3.95 31.47
N HIS A 300 15.92 3.22 31.85
CA HIS A 300 16.38 3.11 33.24
C HIS A 300 17.41 4.17 33.63
N THR A 301 17.70 5.15 32.76
CA THR A 301 18.62 6.24 33.04
C THR A 301 17.90 7.38 33.75
N SER A 302 18.27 7.67 35.01
CA SER A 302 17.66 8.75 35.79
C SER A 302 16.12 8.64 35.82
N ARG A 303 15.38 9.68 35.38
CA ARG A 303 13.91 9.67 35.27
C ARG A 303 13.39 8.91 34.07
N GLY A 304 14.25 8.57 33.11
CA GLY A 304 13.86 7.88 31.86
C GLY A 304 13.09 8.75 30.86
N VAL A 305 12.76 9.98 31.18
CA VAL A 305 11.95 10.91 30.40
C VAL A 305 12.57 12.30 30.36
N GLY A 306 12.01 13.21 29.58
CA GLY A 306 12.51 14.56 29.40
C GLY A 306 13.89 14.55 28.75
N ARG A 307 14.88 15.24 29.37
CA ARG A 307 16.27 15.27 28.91
C ARG A 307 16.88 13.86 28.73
N ASN A 308 16.39 12.86 29.46
CA ASN A 308 16.88 11.48 29.42
C ASN A 308 16.10 10.56 28.47
N THR A 309 15.16 11.11 27.69
CA THR A 309 14.48 10.33 26.65
C THR A 309 15.47 9.82 25.61
N VAL A 310 15.32 8.56 25.18
CA VAL A 310 16.11 7.95 24.11
C VAL A 310 15.17 7.36 23.07
N THR A 311 15.30 7.77 21.81
CA THR A 311 14.58 7.24 20.65
C THR A 311 15.53 6.81 19.54
N SER A 312 16.70 7.45 19.46
CA SER A 312 17.71 7.20 18.42
C SER A 312 19.10 7.35 19.03
N GLY A 313 20.15 7.15 18.22
CA GLY A 313 21.51 7.38 18.65
C GLY A 313 21.93 8.87 18.60
N ILE A 314 21.32 9.68 17.76
CA ILE A 314 21.62 11.12 17.62
C ILE A 314 20.89 11.95 18.67
N GLU A 315 21.47 13.08 19.08
CA GLU A 315 20.92 13.95 20.13
C GLU A 315 20.99 15.42 19.73
N GLY A 316 19.85 16.10 19.77
CA GLY A 316 19.77 17.55 19.60
C GLY A 316 18.61 18.03 18.75
N ALA A 317 18.37 19.33 18.77
CA ALA A 317 17.43 20.02 17.90
C ALA A 317 18.14 20.52 16.63
N TRP A 318 17.39 20.72 15.55
CA TRP A 318 17.93 21.24 14.28
C TRP A 318 17.87 22.76 14.18
N THR A 319 17.06 23.41 15.03
CA THR A 319 16.79 24.84 14.95
C THR A 319 16.88 25.50 16.32
N THR A 320 17.02 26.82 16.32
CA THR A 320 17.05 27.62 17.53
C THR A 320 15.69 27.60 18.28
N HIS A 321 14.59 27.49 17.54
CA HIS A 321 13.21 27.53 18.06
C HIS A 321 12.42 26.26 17.70
N PRO A 322 12.67 25.11 18.33
CA PRO A 322 12.13 23.82 17.92
C PRO A 322 10.61 23.64 18.08
N THR A 323 9.93 24.61 18.65
CA THR A 323 8.45 24.61 18.79
C THR A 323 7.77 25.68 17.95
N LYS A 324 8.48 26.23 16.96
CA LYS A 324 7.98 27.28 16.08
C LYS A 324 8.29 26.94 14.61
N TRP A 325 7.31 27.10 13.75
CA TRP A 325 7.52 27.07 12.32
C TRP A 325 8.14 28.37 11.86
N ASP A 326 9.39 28.32 11.41
CA ASP A 326 10.14 29.43 10.81
C ASP A 326 11.18 28.90 9.81
N ASN A 327 12.03 29.78 9.29
CA ASN A 327 13.08 29.40 8.34
C ASN A 327 14.44 29.11 9.03
N GLY A 328 14.41 28.80 10.33
CA GLY A 328 15.62 28.58 11.14
C GLY A 328 16.47 27.40 10.66
N PHE A 329 15.85 26.36 10.10
CA PHE A 329 16.58 25.22 9.54
C PHE A 329 17.55 25.63 8.43
N PHE A 330 17.06 26.31 7.39
CA PHE A 330 17.93 26.76 6.29
C PHE A 330 18.87 27.87 6.71
N TYR A 331 18.42 28.74 7.63
CA TYR A 331 19.31 29.76 8.21
C TYR A 331 20.56 29.12 8.83
N LEU A 332 20.38 28.14 9.72
CA LEU A 332 21.53 27.47 10.36
C LEU A 332 22.36 26.65 9.36
N LEU A 333 21.68 25.91 8.46
CA LEU A 333 22.33 25.05 7.47
C LEU A 333 23.32 25.86 6.59
N PHE A 334 22.93 27.05 6.15
CA PHE A 334 23.74 27.89 5.24
C PHE A 334 24.62 28.90 5.92
N THR A 335 24.27 29.34 7.13
CA THR A 335 25.08 30.35 7.86
C THR A 335 26.37 29.77 8.43
N TYR A 336 26.29 28.49 8.88
CA TYR A 336 27.44 27.87 9.54
C TYR A 336 28.10 26.81 8.66
N GLU A 337 29.41 26.61 8.94
CA GLU A 337 30.11 25.40 8.52
C GLU A 337 29.92 24.31 9.55
N TRP A 338 29.94 23.06 9.08
CA TRP A 338 29.57 21.89 9.86
C TRP A 338 30.72 20.89 9.93
N GLN A 339 30.86 20.21 11.05
CA GLN A 339 31.85 19.16 11.27
C GLN A 339 31.19 17.92 11.87
N LEU A 340 31.75 16.74 11.59
CA LEU A 340 31.33 15.51 12.22
C LEU A 340 31.65 15.49 13.71
N ALA A 341 30.68 15.06 14.51
CA ALA A 341 30.81 14.92 15.95
C ALA A 341 30.13 13.58 16.38
N LYS A 342 30.36 13.21 17.62
CA LYS A 342 29.66 12.07 18.26
C LYS A 342 28.64 12.58 19.25
N SER A 343 27.42 12.04 19.17
CA SER A 343 26.39 12.22 20.19
C SER A 343 26.80 11.60 21.53
N PRO A 344 26.10 11.89 22.64
CA PRO A 344 26.32 11.20 23.91
C PRO A 344 26.14 9.66 23.81
N ALA A 345 25.30 9.18 22.92
CA ALA A 345 25.13 7.75 22.64
C ALA A 345 26.22 7.15 21.73
N GLY A 346 27.08 7.98 21.14
CA GLY A 346 28.18 7.57 20.25
C GLY A 346 27.82 7.50 18.76
N ALA A 347 26.63 7.95 18.35
CA ALA A 347 26.23 8.04 16.94
C ALA A 347 26.86 9.24 16.25
N TRP A 348 27.04 9.13 14.93
CA TRP A 348 27.51 10.25 14.11
C TRP A 348 26.41 11.29 13.90
N GLN A 349 26.77 12.55 14.08
CA GLN A 349 25.95 13.72 13.76
C GLN A 349 26.84 14.85 13.29
N TRP A 350 26.27 15.89 12.70
CA TRP A 350 27.01 17.11 12.31
C TRP A 350 26.69 18.22 13.30
N GLU A 351 27.71 18.95 13.73
CA GLU A 351 27.59 20.10 14.62
C GLU A 351 28.21 21.33 13.98
N PRO A 352 27.66 22.55 14.25
CA PRO A 352 28.16 23.77 13.65
C PRO A 352 29.50 24.20 14.26
N ILE A 353 30.35 24.80 13.42
CA ILE A 353 31.63 25.39 13.83
C ILE A 353 31.40 26.86 14.22
N ASN A 354 31.88 27.25 15.40
CA ASN A 354 31.84 28.65 15.88
C ASN A 354 30.43 29.28 15.87
N ILE A 355 29.43 28.52 16.27
CA ILE A 355 28.04 28.99 16.37
C ILE A 355 27.93 30.10 17.45
N LYS A 356 27.14 31.13 17.16
CA LYS A 356 26.79 32.16 18.14
C LYS A 356 25.90 31.61 19.23
N GLU A 357 26.06 32.09 20.45
CA GLU A 357 25.27 31.60 21.59
C GLU A 357 23.74 31.80 21.40
N GLU A 358 23.37 32.92 20.78
CA GLU A 358 21.98 33.26 20.48
C GLU A 358 21.29 32.30 19.51
N ASP A 359 22.07 31.62 18.64
CA ASP A 359 21.54 30.67 17.64
C ASP A 359 21.41 29.22 18.17
N LYS A 360 21.92 28.98 19.37
CA LYS A 360 21.77 27.64 20.01
C LYS A 360 20.39 27.46 20.63
N PRO A 361 19.74 26.31 20.45
CA PRO A 361 18.51 25.95 21.19
C PRO A 361 18.78 25.82 22.69
N VAL A 362 17.77 26.15 23.50
CA VAL A 362 17.82 25.92 24.94
C VAL A 362 17.55 24.46 25.26
N ASP A 363 17.94 24.01 26.44
CA ASP A 363 17.61 22.68 26.95
C ASP A 363 16.10 22.50 27.19
N VAL A 364 15.60 21.28 27.06
CA VAL A 364 14.16 20.95 27.20
C VAL A 364 13.61 21.16 28.60
N GLU A 365 14.48 21.13 29.63
CA GLU A 365 14.09 21.25 31.05
C GLU A 365 14.65 22.52 31.69
N ASP A 366 15.80 23.02 31.23
CA ASP A 366 16.49 24.17 31.83
C ASP A 366 16.86 25.23 30.78
N PRO A 367 16.08 26.31 30.65
CA PRO A 367 16.30 27.34 29.63
C PRO A 367 17.60 28.14 29.82
N SER A 368 18.31 27.97 30.95
CA SER A 368 19.63 28.59 31.16
C SER A 368 20.78 27.83 30.46
N ILE A 369 20.52 26.58 30.03
CA ILE A 369 21.47 25.75 29.32
C ILE A 369 21.19 25.80 27.82
N ARG A 370 22.21 25.87 26.99
CA ARG A 370 22.11 25.84 25.54
C ARG A 370 23.02 24.78 24.96
N TYR A 371 22.57 24.12 23.92
CA TYR A 371 23.30 23.08 23.19
C TYR A 371 23.54 23.51 21.73
N ASN A 372 24.52 22.90 21.08
CA ASN A 372 24.65 23.03 19.65
C ASN A 372 23.42 22.39 18.95
N PRO A 373 22.88 23.05 17.92
CA PRO A 373 21.98 22.37 17.01
C PRO A 373 22.73 21.30 16.24
N ILE A 374 22.01 20.36 15.67
CA ILE A 374 22.59 19.26 14.90
C ILE A 374 22.06 19.25 13.46
N MET A 375 22.81 18.60 12.58
CA MET A 375 22.32 18.11 11.29
C MET A 375 22.61 16.62 11.17
N THR A 376 21.72 15.90 10.51
CA THR A 376 21.94 14.54 10.09
C THR A 376 22.72 14.51 8.77
N ASP A 377 23.14 13.33 8.35
CA ASP A 377 23.77 13.17 7.04
C ASP A 377 22.81 13.53 5.90
N ALA A 378 21.51 13.25 6.07
CA ALA A 378 20.46 13.66 5.14
C ALA A 378 20.28 15.19 5.06
N ASP A 379 20.39 15.91 6.18
CA ASP A 379 20.34 17.38 6.17
C ASP A 379 21.55 17.97 5.44
N MET A 380 22.73 17.40 5.66
CA MET A 380 23.92 17.80 4.93
C MET A 380 23.83 17.52 3.44
N ALA A 381 23.11 16.47 3.03
CA ALA A 381 22.81 16.21 1.64
C ALA A 381 22.04 17.37 0.98
N LEU A 382 21.14 18.04 1.71
CA LEU A 382 20.41 19.22 1.21
C LEU A 382 21.34 20.42 0.92
N LYS A 383 22.50 20.50 1.58
CA LYS A 383 23.53 21.53 1.33
C LYS A 383 24.53 21.08 0.26
N MET A 384 24.87 19.80 0.19
CA MET A 384 26.01 19.28 -0.57
C MET A 384 25.66 18.70 -1.93
N ASP A 385 24.48 18.06 -2.08
CA ASP A 385 24.01 17.56 -3.38
C ASP A 385 23.64 18.76 -4.29
N PRO A 386 24.14 18.84 -5.52
CA PRO A 386 23.93 20.03 -6.37
C PRO A 386 22.46 20.33 -6.69
N GLU A 387 21.62 19.31 -6.87
CA GLU A 387 20.20 19.51 -7.20
C GLU A 387 19.41 19.87 -5.94
N TYR A 388 19.60 19.16 -4.83
CA TYR A 388 18.99 19.52 -3.55
C TYR A 388 19.40 20.90 -3.07
N ARG A 389 20.66 21.29 -3.28
CA ARG A 389 21.15 22.61 -2.90
C ARG A 389 20.42 23.75 -3.62
N LYS A 390 20.15 23.62 -4.91
CA LYS A 390 19.39 24.62 -5.67
C LYS A 390 18.00 24.84 -5.08
N ILE A 391 17.32 23.73 -4.71
CA ILE A 391 15.99 23.76 -4.07
C ILE A 391 16.10 24.38 -2.68
N SER A 392 17.07 23.96 -1.87
CA SER A 392 17.29 24.45 -0.51
C SER A 392 17.62 25.95 -0.48
N GLU A 393 18.46 26.44 -1.39
CA GLU A 393 18.77 27.87 -1.52
C GLU A 393 17.53 28.69 -1.93
N ARG A 394 16.67 28.15 -2.79
CA ARG A 394 15.39 28.79 -3.14
C ARG A 394 14.49 28.90 -1.92
N PHE A 395 14.32 27.81 -1.16
CA PHE A 395 13.53 27.80 0.06
C PHE A 395 14.10 28.74 1.15
N TYR A 396 15.42 28.83 1.27
CA TYR A 396 16.07 29.79 2.17
C TYR A 396 15.75 31.23 1.81
N LYS A 397 15.78 31.57 0.52
CA LYS A 397 15.51 32.91 0.01
C LYS A 397 14.03 33.29 0.03
N ASP A 398 13.15 32.30 -0.07
CA ASP A 398 11.69 32.48 -0.10
C ASP A 398 10.99 31.56 0.92
N PRO A 399 10.94 31.98 2.19
CA PRO A 399 10.26 31.20 3.25
C PRO A 399 8.77 30.97 3.03
N ALA A 400 8.09 31.87 2.32
CA ALA A 400 6.68 31.73 2.01
C ALA A 400 6.47 30.60 1.00
N TYR A 401 7.28 30.54 -0.03
CA TYR A 401 7.28 29.45 -1.00
C TYR A 401 7.63 28.11 -0.34
N PHE A 402 8.65 28.08 0.53
CA PHE A 402 8.97 26.87 1.31
C PHE A 402 7.76 26.37 2.11
N SER A 403 7.08 27.26 2.81
CA SER A 403 5.90 26.91 3.62
C SER A 403 4.78 26.36 2.75
N GLU A 404 4.55 26.91 1.56
CA GLU A 404 3.54 26.42 0.62
C GLU A 404 3.89 25.03 0.08
N VAL A 405 5.13 24.84 -0.41
CA VAL A 405 5.57 23.53 -0.93
C VAL A 405 5.53 22.47 0.15
N PHE A 406 6.00 22.79 1.37
CA PHE A 406 5.92 21.88 2.49
C PHE A 406 4.48 21.51 2.83
N ALA A 407 3.57 22.47 2.92
CA ALA A 407 2.17 22.21 3.25
C ALA A 407 1.50 21.28 2.22
N ARG A 408 1.80 21.45 0.93
CA ARG A 408 1.33 20.57 -0.16
C ARG A 408 1.98 19.18 -0.10
N ALA A 409 3.27 19.10 0.14
CA ALA A 409 3.99 17.82 0.26
C ALA A 409 3.55 17.04 1.51
N TRP A 410 3.32 17.71 2.64
CA TRP A 410 2.75 17.13 3.85
C TRP A 410 1.33 16.59 3.62
N PHE A 411 0.49 17.34 2.91
CA PHE A 411 -0.84 16.89 2.53
C PHE A 411 -0.76 15.64 1.63
N LYS A 412 0.10 15.64 0.61
CA LYS A 412 0.33 14.48 -0.25
C LYS A 412 0.82 13.27 0.57
N LEU A 413 1.83 13.42 1.42
CA LEU A 413 2.37 12.36 2.27
C LEU A 413 1.26 11.69 3.08
N THR A 414 0.39 12.49 3.70
CA THR A 414 -0.64 12.02 4.64
C THR A 414 -1.96 11.61 3.99
N HIS A 415 -2.17 11.87 2.69
CA HIS A 415 -3.44 11.58 1.98
C HIS A 415 -3.25 10.70 0.74
N ARG A 416 -2.00 10.39 0.35
CA ARG A 416 -1.69 9.64 -0.88
C ARG A 416 -2.38 8.27 -0.95
N ASP A 417 -2.58 7.64 0.19
CA ASP A 417 -3.19 6.31 0.34
C ASP A 417 -4.72 6.34 0.50
N MET A 418 -5.35 7.51 0.45
CA MET A 418 -6.79 7.64 0.63
C MET A 418 -7.61 7.47 -0.65
N GLY A 419 -6.99 7.48 -1.81
CA GLY A 419 -7.66 7.44 -3.10
C GLY A 419 -8.19 8.81 -3.55
N PRO A 420 -9.21 8.85 -4.43
CA PRO A 420 -9.71 10.08 -5.03
C PRO A 420 -10.46 10.96 -4.02
N LYS A 421 -10.58 12.25 -4.34
CA LYS A 421 -11.24 13.27 -3.50
C LYS A 421 -12.68 12.92 -3.10
N ALA A 422 -13.38 12.08 -3.88
CA ALA A 422 -14.72 11.58 -3.53
C ALA A 422 -14.77 10.81 -2.19
N ARG A 423 -13.64 10.32 -1.73
CA ARG A 423 -13.50 9.66 -0.42
C ARG A 423 -13.24 10.61 0.75
N TYR A 424 -12.92 11.87 0.46
CA TYR A 424 -12.53 12.86 1.46
C TYR A 424 -13.75 13.42 2.16
N PHE A 425 -13.65 13.60 3.46
CA PHE A 425 -14.71 14.14 4.30
C PHE A 425 -14.18 15.22 5.25
N GLY A 426 -15.00 16.21 5.55
CA GLY A 426 -14.72 17.24 6.55
C GLY A 426 -14.64 18.66 5.98
N PRO A 427 -14.60 19.67 6.87
CA PRO A 427 -14.66 21.08 6.48
C PRO A 427 -13.35 21.61 5.88
N ASP A 428 -12.22 20.96 6.15
CA ASP A 428 -10.90 21.41 5.71
C ASP A 428 -10.40 20.71 4.44
N VAL A 429 -11.27 19.98 3.75
CA VAL A 429 -10.93 19.34 2.46
C VAL A 429 -10.62 20.44 1.45
N PRO A 430 -9.42 20.45 0.84
CA PRO A 430 -9.07 21.47 -0.15
C PRO A 430 -10.03 21.47 -1.33
N ALA A 431 -10.41 22.67 -1.79
CA ALA A 431 -11.23 22.81 -2.97
C ALA A 431 -10.52 22.35 -4.25
N GLU A 432 -9.20 22.56 -4.30
CA GLU A 432 -8.33 22.10 -5.38
C GLU A 432 -8.30 20.57 -5.43
N GLU A 433 -8.41 20.01 -6.64
CA GLU A 433 -8.23 18.59 -6.90
C GLU A 433 -6.85 18.39 -7.51
N LEU A 434 -6.02 17.57 -6.87
CA LEU A 434 -4.62 17.39 -7.25
C LEU A 434 -4.46 16.23 -8.22
N ILE A 435 -3.50 16.33 -9.14
CA ILE A 435 -3.31 15.32 -10.21
C ILE A 435 -3.12 13.91 -9.65
N TRP A 436 -2.39 13.77 -8.54
CA TRP A 436 -2.13 12.47 -7.89
C TRP A 436 -3.35 11.85 -7.18
N GLN A 437 -4.46 12.57 -7.09
CA GLN A 437 -5.74 12.05 -6.61
C GLN A 437 -6.52 11.31 -7.71
N ASP A 438 -5.95 11.19 -8.91
CA ASP A 438 -6.54 10.54 -10.07
C ASP A 438 -7.96 11.06 -10.40
N PRO A 439 -8.12 12.38 -10.64
CA PRO A 439 -9.43 13.00 -10.80
C PRO A 439 -10.22 12.40 -11.97
N VAL A 440 -11.52 12.20 -11.75
CA VAL A 440 -12.46 11.71 -12.77
C VAL A 440 -13.74 12.56 -12.72
N PRO A 441 -14.19 13.11 -13.85
CA PRO A 441 -15.45 13.83 -13.88
C PRO A 441 -16.63 12.89 -13.64
N ALA A 442 -17.71 13.42 -13.08
CA ALA A 442 -18.94 12.64 -12.92
C ALA A 442 -19.55 12.25 -14.27
N GLY A 443 -19.96 10.99 -14.39
CA GLY A 443 -20.68 10.50 -15.57
C GLY A 443 -22.20 10.72 -15.48
N ARG A 444 -22.87 10.61 -16.61
CA ARG A 444 -24.33 10.64 -16.69
C ARG A 444 -24.92 9.39 -16.04
N LYS A 445 -26.03 9.54 -15.29
CA LYS A 445 -26.71 8.44 -14.59
C LYS A 445 -28.08 8.09 -15.18
N ASP A 446 -28.73 9.05 -15.88
CA ASP A 446 -30.10 8.96 -16.37
C ASP A 446 -30.13 8.58 -17.86
N TYR A 447 -30.00 7.33 -18.17
CA TYR A 447 -30.12 6.79 -19.54
C TYR A 447 -30.70 5.37 -19.52
N ASP A 448 -31.21 4.94 -20.68
CA ASP A 448 -31.74 3.58 -20.85
C ASP A 448 -30.59 2.58 -21.00
N VAL A 449 -30.25 1.93 -19.89
CA VAL A 449 -29.22 0.89 -19.82
C VAL A 449 -29.52 -0.28 -20.76
N ASN A 450 -30.80 -0.67 -20.91
CA ASN A 450 -31.18 -1.79 -21.77
C ASN A 450 -31.02 -1.47 -23.26
N ALA A 451 -31.29 -0.21 -23.64
CA ALA A 451 -31.05 0.24 -25.03
C ALA A 451 -29.54 0.19 -25.36
N VAL A 452 -28.67 0.58 -24.43
CA VAL A 452 -27.22 0.49 -24.61
C VAL A 452 -26.76 -0.96 -24.69
N LYS A 453 -27.24 -1.84 -23.77
CA LYS A 453 -26.96 -3.28 -23.83
C LYS A 453 -27.35 -3.91 -25.17
N ALA A 454 -28.50 -3.52 -25.73
CA ALA A 454 -28.95 -4.01 -27.02
C ALA A 454 -27.99 -3.61 -28.16
N LYS A 455 -27.49 -2.36 -28.17
CA LYS A 455 -26.49 -1.91 -29.15
C LYS A 455 -25.18 -2.69 -29.01
N ILE A 456 -24.73 -2.93 -27.78
CA ILE A 456 -23.51 -3.71 -27.50
C ILE A 456 -23.69 -5.15 -27.99
N ALA A 457 -24.82 -5.78 -27.67
CA ALA A 457 -25.12 -7.15 -28.12
C ALA A 457 -25.17 -7.30 -29.65
N ALA A 458 -25.57 -6.23 -30.36
CA ALA A 458 -25.61 -6.17 -31.85
C ALA A 458 -24.26 -5.76 -32.47
N SER A 459 -23.25 -5.44 -31.71
CA SER A 459 -21.99 -4.85 -32.20
C SER A 459 -21.08 -5.84 -32.96
N GLY A 460 -21.32 -7.13 -32.83
CA GLY A 460 -20.47 -8.19 -33.40
C GLY A 460 -19.19 -8.49 -32.59
N LEU A 461 -18.99 -7.85 -31.43
CA LEU A 461 -17.91 -8.19 -30.52
C LEU A 461 -18.15 -9.56 -29.89
N SER A 462 -17.11 -10.37 -29.78
CA SER A 462 -17.18 -11.67 -29.11
C SER A 462 -17.27 -11.51 -27.57
N ILE A 463 -17.78 -12.54 -26.90
CA ILE A 463 -17.84 -12.59 -25.43
C ILE A 463 -16.45 -12.37 -24.84
N SER A 464 -15.43 -13.03 -25.37
CA SER A 464 -14.04 -12.89 -24.91
C SER A 464 -13.52 -11.47 -25.07
N GLU A 465 -13.76 -10.79 -26.20
CA GLU A 465 -13.36 -9.39 -26.41
C GLU A 465 -14.03 -8.44 -25.43
N MET A 466 -15.33 -8.58 -25.21
CA MET A 466 -16.09 -7.74 -24.26
C MET A 466 -15.63 -7.94 -22.81
N VAL A 467 -15.54 -9.19 -22.37
CA VAL A 467 -15.20 -9.53 -21.00
C VAL A 467 -13.74 -9.20 -20.70
N SER A 468 -12.80 -9.51 -21.61
CA SER A 468 -11.37 -9.18 -21.41
C SER A 468 -11.14 -7.68 -21.33
N THR A 469 -11.83 -6.86 -22.14
CA THR A 469 -11.66 -5.41 -22.12
C THR A 469 -12.19 -4.79 -20.83
N ALA A 470 -13.34 -5.24 -20.35
CA ALA A 470 -13.87 -4.79 -19.06
C ALA A 470 -12.98 -5.21 -17.89
N TRP A 471 -12.49 -6.47 -17.91
CA TRP A 471 -11.54 -6.94 -16.91
C TRP A 471 -10.25 -6.14 -16.92
N ASP A 472 -9.63 -5.92 -18.07
CA ASP A 472 -8.40 -5.15 -18.21
C ASP A 472 -8.54 -3.71 -17.72
N SER A 473 -9.72 -3.11 -17.89
CA SER A 473 -10.05 -1.78 -17.37
C SER A 473 -10.13 -1.78 -15.84
N ALA A 474 -10.81 -2.76 -15.24
CA ALA A 474 -11.09 -2.81 -13.82
C ALA A 474 -9.95 -3.39 -12.97
N ARG A 475 -9.18 -4.34 -13.51
CA ARG A 475 -8.14 -5.08 -12.78
C ARG A 475 -6.98 -4.23 -12.26
N THR A 476 -6.87 -2.97 -12.71
CA THR A 476 -5.84 -2.05 -12.23
C THR A 476 -6.13 -1.54 -10.82
N TYR A 477 -7.35 -1.73 -10.31
CA TYR A 477 -7.72 -1.29 -8.98
C TYR A 477 -6.83 -1.92 -7.89
N ARG A 478 -6.43 -1.07 -6.94
CA ARG A 478 -5.70 -1.46 -5.73
C ARG A 478 -6.49 -1.03 -4.50
N GLY A 479 -6.95 -2.00 -3.72
CA GLY A 479 -7.65 -1.75 -2.46
C GLY A 479 -6.77 -1.13 -1.38
N SER A 480 -5.45 -1.17 -1.54
CA SER A 480 -4.46 -0.60 -0.65
C SER A 480 -4.50 0.93 -0.63
N ASP A 481 -4.40 1.58 -1.78
CA ASP A 481 -4.42 3.05 -1.93
C ASP A 481 -5.59 3.59 -2.74
N LYS A 482 -6.53 2.72 -3.12
CA LYS A 482 -7.77 3.08 -3.84
C LYS A 482 -7.52 3.68 -5.23
N ARG A 483 -6.39 3.36 -5.86
CA ARG A 483 -6.04 3.79 -7.21
C ARG A 483 -6.43 2.75 -8.24
N GLY A 484 -6.53 3.17 -9.50
CA GLY A 484 -6.93 2.33 -10.62
C GLY A 484 -8.43 2.04 -10.65
N GLY A 485 -8.83 1.07 -11.46
CA GLY A 485 -10.22 0.69 -11.63
C GLY A 485 -10.83 1.11 -12.96
N ALA A 486 -12.10 0.77 -13.17
CA ALA A 486 -12.79 0.99 -14.44
C ALA A 486 -13.26 2.44 -14.64
N ASN A 487 -13.44 3.20 -13.55
CA ASN A 487 -13.87 4.60 -13.61
C ASN A 487 -12.77 5.47 -14.26
N GLY A 488 -13.16 6.39 -15.11
CA GLY A 488 -12.23 7.21 -15.87
C GLY A 488 -11.85 6.65 -17.24
N ALA A 489 -12.13 5.38 -17.53
CA ALA A 489 -11.76 4.71 -18.79
C ALA A 489 -10.30 4.96 -19.20
N ARG A 490 -9.37 5.03 -18.25
CA ARG A 490 -7.96 5.31 -18.53
C ARG A 490 -7.27 4.25 -19.39
N ILE A 491 -7.91 3.08 -19.55
CA ILE A 491 -7.47 2.03 -20.48
C ILE A 491 -7.36 2.54 -21.94
N ARG A 492 -8.05 3.62 -22.32
CA ARG A 492 -7.95 4.26 -23.65
C ARG A 492 -6.84 5.30 -23.75
N LEU A 493 -6.21 5.66 -22.63
CA LEU A 493 -5.19 6.69 -22.52
C LEU A 493 -3.80 6.08 -22.29
N ALA A 494 -2.75 6.81 -22.62
CA ALA A 494 -1.40 6.48 -22.21
C ALA A 494 -1.29 6.62 -20.66
N PRO A 495 -0.50 5.78 -19.97
CA PRO A 495 0.28 4.67 -20.54
C PRO A 495 -0.54 3.37 -20.72
N GLN A 496 -1.73 3.29 -20.12
CA GLN A 496 -2.49 2.04 -19.95
C GLN A 496 -2.90 1.39 -21.28
N LYS A 497 -3.23 2.17 -22.31
CA LYS A 497 -3.60 1.65 -23.63
C LYS A 497 -2.49 0.83 -24.30
N ASP A 498 -1.23 1.11 -23.95
CA ASP A 498 -0.05 0.55 -24.59
C ASP A 498 0.55 -0.62 -23.77
N TRP A 499 0.00 -0.92 -22.59
CA TRP A 499 0.48 -2.03 -21.76
C TRP A 499 0.29 -3.37 -22.45
N GLU A 500 1.36 -4.19 -22.46
CA GLU A 500 1.37 -5.50 -23.10
C GLU A 500 0.19 -6.38 -22.67
N GLY A 501 -0.08 -6.45 -21.36
CA GLY A 501 -1.16 -7.27 -20.80
C GLY A 501 -2.57 -6.91 -21.26
N ASN A 502 -2.75 -5.72 -21.85
CA ASN A 502 -4.03 -5.27 -22.42
C ASN A 502 -4.20 -5.66 -23.90
N GLU A 503 -3.16 -6.24 -24.52
CA GLU A 503 -3.17 -6.62 -25.94
C GLU A 503 -3.58 -5.42 -26.83
N PRO A 504 -2.72 -4.42 -27.05
CA PRO A 504 -3.07 -3.12 -27.64
C PRO A 504 -3.86 -3.20 -28.95
N ALA A 505 -3.55 -4.16 -29.81
CA ALA A 505 -4.26 -4.34 -31.10
C ALA A 505 -5.71 -4.82 -30.91
N ARG A 506 -5.95 -5.76 -29.99
CA ARG A 506 -7.30 -6.20 -29.61
C ARG A 506 -8.05 -5.05 -28.95
N LEU A 507 -7.41 -4.37 -27.99
CA LEU A 507 -7.99 -3.26 -27.24
C LEU A 507 -8.44 -2.15 -28.20
N ALA A 508 -7.59 -1.73 -29.12
CA ALA A 508 -7.93 -0.68 -30.10
C ALA A 508 -9.15 -1.04 -30.94
N LYS A 509 -9.24 -2.30 -31.41
CA LYS A 509 -10.42 -2.81 -32.15
C LYS A 509 -11.69 -2.69 -31.32
N VAL A 510 -11.66 -3.13 -30.07
CA VAL A 510 -12.85 -3.12 -29.19
C VAL A 510 -13.24 -1.69 -28.83
N LEU A 511 -12.27 -0.84 -28.46
CA LEU A 511 -12.52 0.55 -28.10
C LEU A 511 -13.17 1.32 -29.27
N ALA A 512 -12.73 1.13 -30.52
CA ALA A 512 -13.33 1.80 -31.68
C ALA A 512 -14.84 1.53 -31.81
N VAL A 513 -15.29 0.32 -31.44
CA VAL A 513 -16.72 -0.04 -31.42
C VAL A 513 -17.43 0.58 -30.21
N LEU A 514 -16.84 0.47 -29.02
CA LEU A 514 -17.47 0.92 -27.78
C LEU A 514 -17.54 2.46 -27.70
N GLU A 515 -16.53 3.17 -28.17
CA GLU A 515 -16.53 4.65 -28.26
C GLU A 515 -17.65 5.17 -29.17
N LYS A 516 -17.89 4.48 -30.28
CA LYS A 516 -19.01 4.82 -31.18
C LYS A 516 -20.36 4.63 -30.46
N ILE A 517 -20.56 3.51 -29.77
CA ILE A 517 -21.77 3.22 -28.99
C ILE A 517 -21.96 4.25 -27.88
N ALA A 518 -20.89 4.59 -27.15
CA ALA A 518 -20.90 5.60 -26.11
C ALA A 518 -21.36 6.96 -26.64
N ALA A 519 -20.77 7.43 -27.75
CA ALA A 519 -21.10 8.70 -28.41
C ALA A 519 -22.57 8.73 -28.87
N GLU A 520 -23.03 7.66 -29.55
CA GLU A 520 -24.41 7.55 -30.01
C GLU A 520 -25.44 7.47 -28.89
N SER A 521 -25.02 7.03 -27.71
CA SER A 521 -25.90 6.88 -26.54
C SER A 521 -25.78 8.05 -25.57
N GLY A 522 -24.81 8.95 -25.75
CA GLY A 522 -24.56 10.10 -24.88
C GLY A 522 -24.14 9.71 -23.49
N ILE A 523 -23.34 8.62 -23.33
CA ILE A 523 -22.84 8.09 -22.06
C ILE A 523 -21.32 8.02 -22.05
N SER A 524 -20.73 7.77 -20.89
CA SER A 524 -19.28 7.61 -20.77
C SER A 524 -18.78 6.32 -21.44
N ILE A 525 -17.54 6.36 -21.91
CA ILE A 525 -16.85 5.18 -22.41
C ILE A 525 -16.62 4.19 -21.26
N ALA A 526 -16.35 4.69 -20.05
CA ALA A 526 -16.17 3.87 -18.84
C ALA A 526 -17.41 3.00 -18.55
N ASP A 527 -18.60 3.58 -18.55
CA ASP A 527 -19.85 2.82 -18.39
C ASP A 527 -20.07 1.84 -19.56
N THR A 528 -19.75 2.24 -20.78
CA THR A 528 -19.90 1.39 -21.97
C THR A 528 -19.00 0.17 -21.92
N ILE A 529 -17.75 0.30 -21.45
CA ILE A 529 -16.80 -0.81 -21.28
C ILE A 529 -17.34 -1.82 -20.25
N VAL A 530 -17.80 -1.35 -19.09
CA VAL A 530 -18.36 -2.23 -18.06
C VAL A 530 -19.62 -2.92 -18.54
N LEU A 531 -20.51 -2.19 -19.23
CA LEU A 531 -21.72 -2.78 -19.83
C LEU A 531 -21.38 -3.84 -20.88
N ALA A 532 -20.33 -3.65 -21.66
CA ALA A 532 -19.87 -4.66 -22.63
C ALA A 532 -19.47 -5.96 -21.91
N GLY A 533 -18.70 -5.88 -20.84
CA GLY A 533 -18.38 -7.04 -20.01
C GLY A 533 -19.63 -7.73 -19.46
N ASN A 534 -20.58 -6.96 -18.95
CA ASN A 534 -21.85 -7.48 -18.41
C ASN A 534 -22.68 -8.19 -19.49
N VAL A 535 -22.78 -7.61 -20.68
CA VAL A 535 -23.46 -8.23 -21.83
C VAL A 535 -22.81 -9.56 -22.21
N GLY A 536 -21.48 -9.60 -22.26
CA GLY A 536 -20.72 -10.83 -22.54
C GLY A 536 -21.03 -11.93 -21.52
N ILE A 537 -21.07 -11.57 -20.21
CA ILE A 537 -21.40 -12.53 -19.13
C ILE A 537 -22.85 -12.99 -19.22
N GLU A 538 -23.80 -12.11 -19.48
CA GLU A 538 -25.23 -12.47 -19.63
C GLU A 538 -25.43 -13.43 -20.82
N GLN A 539 -24.76 -13.19 -21.95
CA GLN A 539 -24.78 -14.08 -23.11
C GLN A 539 -24.16 -15.44 -22.78
N ALA A 540 -23.04 -15.46 -22.06
CA ALA A 540 -22.35 -16.70 -21.68
C ALA A 540 -23.14 -17.50 -20.65
N ALA A 541 -23.78 -16.86 -19.69
CA ALA A 541 -24.66 -17.52 -18.72
C ALA A 541 -25.88 -18.14 -19.42
N LYS A 542 -26.50 -17.41 -20.35
CA LYS A 542 -27.59 -17.92 -21.18
C LYS A 542 -27.16 -19.15 -22.00
N ALA A 543 -25.97 -19.12 -22.60
CA ALA A 543 -25.39 -20.26 -23.31
C ALA A 543 -25.17 -21.49 -22.41
N ALA A 544 -24.96 -21.27 -21.11
CA ALA A 544 -24.87 -22.31 -20.09
C ALA A 544 -26.24 -22.76 -19.53
N GLY A 545 -27.35 -22.16 -20.01
CA GLY A 545 -28.71 -22.48 -19.56
C GLY A 545 -29.15 -21.72 -18.30
N VAL A 546 -28.44 -20.69 -17.88
CA VAL A 546 -28.75 -19.87 -16.70
C VAL A 546 -29.06 -18.44 -17.13
N ASN A 547 -30.26 -17.96 -16.80
CA ASN A 547 -30.62 -16.57 -17.06
C ASN A 547 -30.24 -15.70 -15.87
N VAL A 548 -29.36 -14.73 -16.09
CA VAL A 548 -28.93 -13.75 -15.09
C VAL A 548 -28.94 -12.34 -15.69
N THR A 549 -29.16 -11.38 -14.83
CA THR A 549 -28.87 -9.96 -15.12
C THR A 549 -27.70 -9.55 -14.25
N VAL A 550 -26.61 -9.06 -14.87
CA VAL A 550 -25.45 -8.58 -14.13
C VAL A 550 -25.79 -7.20 -13.57
N PRO A 551 -25.68 -6.99 -12.25
CA PRO A 551 -25.95 -5.69 -11.64
C PRO A 551 -25.04 -4.61 -12.22
N PHE A 552 -25.64 -3.44 -12.49
CA PHE A 552 -24.94 -2.31 -13.05
C PHE A 552 -25.41 -0.98 -12.40
N ALA A 553 -24.47 -0.14 -12.01
CA ALA A 553 -24.75 1.20 -11.52
C ALA A 553 -24.13 2.22 -12.51
N PRO A 554 -24.93 3.03 -13.20
CA PRO A 554 -24.45 4.05 -14.14
C PRO A 554 -23.75 5.20 -13.40
N GLY A 555 -22.95 5.99 -14.12
CA GLY A 555 -22.37 7.24 -13.61
C GLY A 555 -20.86 7.28 -13.53
N ARG A 556 -20.14 6.30 -14.12
CA ARG A 556 -18.69 6.45 -14.34
C ARG A 556 -18.46 7.58 -15.34
N GLY A 557 -17.41 8.37 -15.11
CA GLY A 557 -16.95 9.40 -16.01
C GLY A 557 -15.74 8.97 -16.84
N ASP A 558 -15.35 9.80 -17.77
CA ASP A 558 -14.16 9.59 -18.60
C ASP A 558 -13.10 10.62 -18.24
N ALA A 559 -11.94 10.14 -17.76
CA ALA A 559 -10.80 11.01 -17.50
C ALA A 559 -10.15 11.49 -18.80
N THR A 560 -9.47 12.63 -18.73
CA THR A 560 -8.60 13.12 -19.80
C THR A 560 -7.13 12.77 -19.51
N LEU A 561 -6.26 12.99 -20.48
CA LEU A 561 -4.82 12.81 -20.28
C LEU A 561 -4.27 13.81 -19.26
N GLU A 562 -4.79 15.05 -19.26
CA GLU A 562 -4.43 16.10 -18.30
C GLU A 562 -4.87 15.77 -16.86
N GLN A 563 -5.85 14.90 -16.71
CA GLN A 563 -6.32 14.37 -15.43
C GLN A 563 -5.59 13.07 -15.02
N THR A 564 -4.60 12.66 -15.80
CA THR A 564 -3.85 11.41 -15.57
C THR A 564 -2.40 11.73 -15.25
N ASP A 565 -1.96 11.39 -14.04
CA ASP A 565 -0.56 11.46 -13.64
C ASP A 565 0.20 10.29 -14.28
N VAL A 566 0.62 10.50 -15.54
CA VAL A 566 1.17 9.45 -16.41
C VAL A 566 2.32 8.69 -15.76
N ASP A 567 3.27 9.43 -15.18
CA ASP A 567 4.47 8.83 -14.58
C ASP A 567 4.11 7.96 -13.36
N SER A 568 3.21 8.46 -12.50
CA SER A 568 2.76 7.68 -11.34
C SER A 568 1.74 6.59 -11.70
N PHE A 569 1.17 6.62 -12.90
CA PHE A 569 0.22 5.60 -13.37
C PHE A 569 0.91 4.33 -13.87
N GLU A 570 2.17 4.40 -14.30
CA GLU A 570 2.93 3.25 -14.78
C GLU A 570 3.06 2.14 -13.72
N VAL A 571 3.12 2.50 -12.44
CA VAL A 571 3.17 1.52 -11.33
C VAL A 571 1.91 0.66 -11.22
N LEU A 572 0.82 1.04 -11.86
CA LEU A 572 -0.41 0.26 -11.92
C LEU A 572 -0.38 -0.82 -13.01
N GLU A 573 0.63 -0.84 -13.88
CA GLU A 573 0.80 -1.89 -14.89
C GLU A 573 0.91 -3.26 -14.20
N PRO A 574 0.00 -4.19 -14.48
CA PRO A 574 0.14 -5.53 -13.96
C PRO A 574 1.37 -6.21 -14.58
N VAL A 575 2.26 -6.74 -13.74
CA VAL A 575 3.39 -7.56 -14.18
C VAL A 575 2.99 -9.02 -14.38
N ALA A 576 1.87 -9.41 -13.82
CA ALA A 576 1.20 -10.69 -14.02
C ALA A 576 -0.30 -10.54 -13.80
N ASP A 577 -1.07 -11.38 -14.44
CA ASP A 577 -2.50 -11.53 -14.21
C ASP A 577 -2.90 -13.01 -14.32
N GLY A 578 -2.96 -13.69 -13.17
CA GLY A 578 -3.37 -15.08 -13.10
C GLY A 578 -4.81 -15.30 -13.58
N PHE A 579 -5.69 -14.29 -13.49
CA PHE A 579 -7.07 -14.36 -14.00
C PHE A 579 -7.13 -14.47 -15.53
N ARG A 580 -6.12 -13.92 -16.23
CA ARG A 580 -5.96 -14.05 -17.69
C ARG A 580 -4.82 -14.97 -18.09
N ASN A 581 -4.25 -15.72 -17.15
CA ASN A 581 -3.14 -16.67 -17.36
C ASN A 581 -1.92 -16.05 -18.02
N TRP A 582 -1.54 -14.84 -17.58
CA TRP A 582 -0.48 -14.03 -18.18
C TRP A 582 0.59 -13.60 -17.19
N GLN A 583 1.84 -13.57 -17.65
CA GLN A 583 2.98 -12.97 -16.96
C GLN A 583 3.85 -12.25 -18.00
N LYS A 584 4.32 -11.04 -17.63
CA LYS A 584 5.21 -10.22 -18.49
C LYS A 584 6.56 -10.89 -18.74
N LYS A 585 7.07 -11.62 -17.74
CA LYS A 585 8.32 -12.40 -17.79
C LYS A 585 8.30 -13.49 -16.71
N HIS A 586 9.36 -14.27 -16.64
CA HIS A 586 9.56 -15.17 -15.50
C HIS A 586 10.02 -14.39 -14.27
N TYR A 587 9.37 -14.62 -13.14
CA TYR A 587 9.71 -14.06 -11.84
C TYR A 587 10.20 -15.14 -10.89
N VAL A 588 10.91 -14.75 -9.83
CA VAL A 588 11.30 -15.65 -8.72
C VAL A 588 10.07 -16.04 -7.93
N VAL A 589 9.16 -15.09 -7.70
CA VAL A 589 7.84 -15.31 -7.09
C VAL A 589 7.01 -16.21 -8.01
N THR A 590 6.29 -17.16 -7.43
CA THR A 590 5.49 -18.09 -8.21
C THR A 590 4.24 -17.45 -8.82
N PRO A 591 3.72 -17.94 -9.95
CA PRO A 591 2.51 -17.40 -10.57
C PRO A 591 1.28 -17.41 -9.65
N GLU A 592 1.15 -18.44 -8.80
CA GLU A 592 0.06 -18.56 -7.83
C GLU A 592 0.19 -17.55 -6.68
N GLU A 593 1.39 -17.20 -6.24
CA GLU A 593 1.60 -16.11 -5.27
C GLU A 593 1.28 -14.75 -5.90
N MET A 594 1.65 -14.53 -7.16
CA MET A 594 1.28 -13.31 -7.89
C MET A 594 -0.24 -13.21 -8.13
N LEU A 595 -0.93 -14.34 -8.34
CA LEU A 595 -2.40 -14.38 -8.37
C LEU A 595 -2.99 -13.95 -7.02
N LEU A 596 -2.46 -14.49 -5.93
CA LEU A 596 -2.92 -14.18 -4.58
C LEU A 596 -2.74 -12.70 -4.25
N ASP A 597 -1.59 -12.12 -4.57
CA ASP A 597 -1.31 -10.70 -4.42
C ASP A 597 -2.34 -9.83 -5.18
N LYS A 598 -2.61 -10.19 -6.44
CA LYS A 598 -3.62 -9.51 -7.25
C LYS A 598 -5.03 -9.63 -6.68
N ALA A 599 -5.40 -10.81 -6.20
CA ALA A 599 -6.70 -11.05 -5.58
C ALA A 599 -6.87 -10.19 -4.31
N GLN A 600 -5.83 -10.09 -3.50
CA GLN A 600 -5.84 -9.26 -2.29
C GLN A 600 -5.96 -7.76 -2.64
N LEU A 601 -5.23 -7.26 -3.63
CA LEU A 601 -5.36 -5.89 -4.10
C LEU A 601 -6.76 -5.58 -4.65
N LEU A 602 -7.43 -6.54 -5.29
CA LEU A 602 -8.82 -6.44 -5.73
C LEU A 602 -9.84 -6.65 -4.58
N ARG A 603 -9.38 -6.88 -3.35
CA ARG A 603 -10.20 -7.19 -2.17
C ARG A 603 -11.07 -8.44 -2.32
N LEU A 604 -10.61 -9.41 -3.10
CA LEU A 604 -11.32 -10.67 -3.28
C LEU A 604 -11.09 -11.61 -2.10
N THR A 605 -12.14 -12.32 -1.73
CA THR A 605 -12.02 -13.50 -0.87
C THR A 605 -11.54 -14.71 -1.69
N ALA A 606 -11.10 -15.77 -1.02
CA ALA A 606 -10.66 -16.98 -1.71
C ALA A 606 -11.77 -17.64 -2.56
N PRO A 607 -13.03 -17.75 -2.12
CA PRO A 607 -14.14 -18.18 -3.00
C PRO A 607 -14.36 -17.28 -4.22
N GLU A 608 -14.31 -15.94 -4.06
CA GLU A 608 -14.45 -14.99 -5.17
C GLU A 608 -13.31 -15.12 -6.18
N MET A 609 -12.06 -15.27 -5.72
CA MET A 609 -10.93 -15.58 -6.58
C MET A 609 -11.14 -16.88 -7.35
N THR A 610 -11.63 -17.92 -6.68
CA THR A 610 -11.87 -19.24 -7.27
C THR A 610 -12.89 -19.18 -8.39
N VAL A 611 -14.06 -18.58 -8.17
CA VAL A 611 -15.10 -18.50 -9.22
C VAL A 611 -14.66 -17.65 -10.41
N LEU A 612 -13.92 -16.56 -10.16
CA LEU A 612 -13.39 -15.71 -11.25
C LEU A 612 -12.39 -16.45 -12.12
N ILE A 613 -11.48 -17.23 -11.53
CA ILE A 613 -10.55 -18.06 -12.31
C ILE A 613 -11.34 -19.05 -13.18
N GLY A 614 -12.22 -19.86 -12.59
CA GLY A 614 -12.98 -20.88 -13.35
C GLY A 614 -13.83 -20.27 -14.46
N GLY A 615 -14.51 -19.16 -14.18
CA GLY A 615 -15.37 -18.50 -15.15
C GLY A 615 -14.59 -17.85 -16.30
N LEU A 616 -13.54 -17.08 -15.99
CA LEU A 616 -12.72 -16.43 -17.03
C LEU A 616 -12.02 -17.45 -17.94
N ARG A 617 -11.67 -18.64 -17.41
CA ARG A 617 -11.13 -19.73 -18.22
C ARG A 617 -12.15 -20.25 -19.23
N VAL A 618 -13.36 -20.62 -18.79
CA VAL A 618 -14.38 -21.16 -19.71
C VAL A 618 -14.91 -20.12 -20.69
N LEU A 619 -14.78 -18.82 -20.38
CA LEU A 619 -15.09 -17.73 -21.29
C LEU A 619 -14.01 -17.50 -22.35
N GLY A 620 -12.86 -18.15 -22.26
CA GLY A 620 -11.75 -18.03 -23.22
C GLY A 620 -11.08 -16.65 -23.19
N THR A 621 -10.93 -16.03 -22.01
CA THR A 621 -10.40 -14.69 -21.83
C THR A 621 -8.88 -14.65 -21.59
N ASN A 622 -8.18 -15.76 -21.71
CA ASN A 622 -6.74 -15.83 -21.55
C ASN A 622 -6.00 -14.89 -22.51
N TYR A 623 -4.90 -14.32 -22.03
CA TYR A 623 -4.01 -13.52 -22.85
C TYR A 623 -3.54 -14.28 -24.10
N GLY A 624 -3.55 -13.59 -25.25
CA GLY A 624 -3.12 -14.17 -26.52
C GLY A 624 -3.96 -15.36 -27.01
N GLY A 625 -5.17 -15.56 -26.47
CA GLY A 625 -6.03 -16.71 -26.80
C GLY A 625 -5.47 -18.06 -26.32
N SER A 626 -4.56 -18.04 -25.32
CA SER A 626 -3.99 -19.25 -24.73
C SER A 626 -5.06 -20.22 -24.24
N GLN A 627 -4.86 -21.51 -24.49
CA GLN A 627 -5.80 -22.58 -24.08
C GLN A 627 -5.44 -23.20 -22.72
N HIS A 628 -4.44 -22.71 -22.02
CA HIS A 628 -4.09 -23.19 -20.70
C HIS A 628 -5.21 -22.94 -19.68
N GLY A 629 -5.67 -23.98 -19.02
CA GLY A 629 -6.75 -23.89 -18.04
C GLY A 629 -8.16 -23.83 -18.64
N VAL A 630 -8.31 -23.85 -19.97
CA VAL A 630 -9.62 -23.86 -20.63
C VAL A 630 -10.18 -25.28 -20.64
N PHE A 631 -10.65 -25.75 -19.47
CA PHE A 631 -11.12 -27.11 -19.24
C PHE A 631 -12.59 -27.28 -19.60
N THR A 632 -12.94 -26.94 -20.84
CA THR A 632 -14.30 -27.09 -21.35
C THR A 632 -14.31 -27.36 -22.85
N ASP A 633 -15.30 -28.08 -23.32
CA ASP A 633 -15.60 -28.23 -24.75
C ASP A 633 -16.61 -27.17 -25.24
N ARG A 634 -17.08 -26.27 -24.36
CA ARG A 634 -18.07 -25.22 -24.64
C ARG A 634 -17.55 -23.83 -24.32
N VAL A 635 -16.43 -23.45 -24.94
CA VAL A 635 -15.80 -22.13 -24.73
C VAL A 635 -16.80 -21.02 -25.05
N GLY A 636 -16.88 -20.02 -24.16
CA GLY A 636 -17.83 -18.91 -24.24
C GLY A 636 -19.16 -19.17 -23.52
N ALA A 637 -19.39 -20.36 -22.96
CA ALA A 637 -20.51 -20.63 -22.05
C ALA A 637 -20.01 -20.60 -20.58
N LEU A 638 -20.71 -19.87 -19.72
CA LEU A 638 -20.33 -19.72 -18.30
C LEU A 638 -20.75 -20.94 -17.51
N THR A 639 -20.04 -22.04 -17.70
CA THR A 639 -20.26 -23.33 -17.05
C THR A 639 -19.27 -23.56 -15.91
N ASN A 640 -19.57 -24.49 -15.00
CA ASN A 640 -18.63 -24.95 -13.98
C ASN A 640 -17.65 -26.02 -14.48
N ASP A 641 -17.51 -26.19 -15.79
CA ASP A 641 -16.71 -27.23 -16.43
C ASP A 641 -15.23 -27.19 -15.96
N PHE A 642 -14.67 -26.02 -15.70
CA PHE A 642 -13.31 -25.87 -15.17
C PHE A 642 -13.11 -26.73 -13.92
N PHE A 643 -14.03 -26.63 -12.95
CA PHE A 643 -13.93 -27.36 -11.69
C PHE A 643 -14.25 -28.84 -11.85
N VAL A 644 -15.26 -29.16 -12.64
CA VAL A 644 -15.64 -30.57 -12.93
C VAL A 644 -14.46 -31.31 -13.55
N ASN A 645 -13.81 -30.73 -14.55
CA ASN A 645 -12.69 -31.36 -15.25
C ASN A 645 -11.39 -31.31 -14.45
N LEU A 646 -11.17 -30.30 -13.61
CA LEU A 646 -10.03 -30.22 -12.71
C LEU A 646 -10.04 -31.33 -11.65
N THR A 647 -11.22 -31.71 -11.17
CA THR A 647 -11.39 -32.73 -10.12
C THR A 647 -11.63 -34.14 -10.68
N ASP A 648 -11.77 -34.29 -11.99
CA ASP A 648 -12.06 -35.58 -12.64
C ASP A 648 -10.80 -36.49 -12.69
N MET A 649 -10.87 -37.62 -12.01
CA MET A 649 -9.80 -38.62 -11.95
C MET A 649 -9.66 -39.47 -13.22
N ASN A 650 -10.46 -39.24 -14.27
CA ASN A 650 -10.20 -39.80 -15.61
C ASN A 650 -8.99 -39.16 -16.29
N TYR A 651 -8.53 -38.03 -15.76
CA TYR A 651 -7.34 -37.35 -16.24
C TYR A 651 -6.14 -37.53 -15.30
N THR A 652 -4.94 -37.28 -15.84
CA THR A 652 -3.68 -37.18 -15.10
C THR A 652 -2.92 -35.96 -15.58
N TRP A 653 -2.20 -35.33 -14.66
CA TRP A 653 -1.47 -34.09 -14.88
C TRP A 653 0.01 -34.40 -15.09
N LYS A 654 0.59 -34.01 -16.23
CA LYS A 654 1.98 -34.27 -16.56
C LYS A 654 2.73 -32.97 -16.71
N PRO A 655 3.75 -32.70 -15.88
CA PRO A 655 4.62 -31.53 -16.08
C PRO A 655 5.30 -31.57 -17.45
N THR A 656 5.25 -30.46 -18.18
CA THR A 656 5.91 -30.27 -19.47
C THR A 656 6.93 -29.14 -19.42
N GLY A 657 6.91 -28.35 -18.34
CA GLY A 657 7.83 -27.25 -18.09
C GLY A 657 7.67 -26.70 -16.67
N ARG A 658 8.38 -25.62 -16.36
CA ARG A 658 8.33 -24.99 -15.05
C ARG A 658 6.92 -24.49 -14.67
N ASN A 659 6.16 -24.01 -15.66
CA ASN A 659 4.80 -23.45 -15.47
C ASN A 659 3.81 -24.01 -16.49
N SER A 660 4.03 -25.23 -16.98
CA SER A 660 3.14 -25.84 -17.96
C SER A 660 2.94 -27.32 -17.70
N TYR A 661 1.73 -27.79 -17.98
CA TYR A 661 1.29 -29.17 -17.74
C TYR A 661 0.40 -29.63 -18.87
N ASP A 662 0.54 -30.91 -19.24
CA ASP A 662 -0.41 -31.62 -20.08
C ASP A 662 -1.45 -32.34 -19.22
N ILE A 663 -2.70 -32.25 -19.61
CA ILE A 663 -3.83 -32.96 -19.00
C ILE A 663 -4.19 -34.12 -19.91
N VAL A 664 -3.84 -35.31 -19.48
CA VAL A 664 -3.88 -36.54 -20.29
C VAL A 664 -5.00 -37.42 -19.81
N GLU A 665 -5.85 -37.84 -20.72
CA GLU A 665 -6.89 -38.84 -20.46
C GLU A 665 -6.23 -40.19 -20.15
N ARG A 666 -6.52 -40.78 -18.98
CA ARG A 666 -5.87 -42.02 -18.52
C ARG A 666 -6.08 -43.20 -19.46
N LYS A 667 -7.29 -43.31 -20.03
CA LYS A 667 -7.69 -44.45 -20.88
C LYS A 667 -7.00 -44.41 -22.25
N SER A 668 -6.97 -43.24 -22.88
CA SER A 668 -6.41 -43.10 -24.24
C SER A 668 -4.95 -42.73 -24.29
N GLY A 669 -4.42 -42.17 -23.21
CA GLY A 669 -3.09 -41.60 -23.17
C GLY A 669 -2.95 -40.27 -23.95
N LYS A 670 -4.04 -39.71 -24.46
CA LYS A 670 -4.03 -38.48 -25.26
C LYS A 670 -4.13 -37.25 -24.39
N THR A 671 -3.39 -36.20 -24.72
CA THR A 671 -3.54 -34.88 -24.13
C THR A 671 -4.89 -34.28 -24.53
N LYS A 672 -5.74 -33.96 -23.55
CA LYS A 672 -7.05 -33.32 -23.75
C LYS A 672 -6.95 -31.82 -23.62
N TRP A 673 -6.28 -31.32 -22.57
CA TRP A 673 -6.05 -29.90 -22.30
C TRP A 673 -4.62 -29.64 -21.83
N THR A 674 -4.31 -28.37 -21.63
CA THR A 674 -3.07 -27.91 -21.02
C THR A 674 -3.36 -26.96 -19.88
N ALA A 675 -2.43 -26.79 -18.96
CA ALA A 675 -2.60 -25.95 -17.78
C ALA A 675 -1.31 -25.22 -17.39
N THR A 676 -1.47 -24.21 -16.54
CA THR A 676 -0.37 -23.59 -15.79
C THR A 676 -0.49 -23.92 -14.29
N ARG A 677 0.51 -23.49 -13.51
CA ARG A 677 0.47 -23.60 -12.04
C ARG A 677 -0.76 -22.91 -11.45
N VAL A 678 -1.13 -21.73 -11.99
CA VAL A 678 -2.33 -20.98 -11.58
C VAL A 678 -3.61 -21.80 -11.71
N ASP A 679 -3.70 -22.65 -12.74
CA ASP A 679 -4.89 -23.50 -12.92
C ASP A 679 -4.87 -24.67 -11.94
N LEU A 680 -3.71 -25.32 -11.79
CA LEU A 680 -3.61 -26.56 -11.02
C LEU A 680 -3.57 -26.34 -9.50
N VAL A 681 -3.23 -25.15 -9.01
CA VAL A 681 -3.23 -24.85 -7.58
C VAL A 681 -4.62 -25.01 -6.97
N PHE A 682 -5.69 -24.79 -7.76
CA PHE A 682 -7.08 -24.99 -7.31
C PHE A 682 -7.46 -26.47 -7.12
N GLY A 683 -6.68 -27.39 -7.67
CA GLY A 683 -6.83 -28.83 -7.42
C GLY A 683 -5.82 -29.38 -6.42
N SER A 684 -4.68 -28.71 -6.21
CA SER A 684 -3.57 -29.20 -5.40
C SER A 684 -3.53 -28.62 -3.98
N ASN A 685 -3.80 -27.31 -3.82
CA ASN A 685 -3.92 -26.69 -2.49
C ASN A 685 -5.22 -27.14 -1.83
N SER A 686 -5.15 -27.66 -0.60
CA SER A 686 -6.31 -28.27 0.07
C SER A 686 -7.47 -27.31 0.31
N ILE A 687 -7.19 -26.04 0.60
CA ILE A 687 -8.21 -25.00 0.82
C ILE A 687 -8.89 -24.65 -0.51
N LEU A 688 -8.09 -24.34 -1.53
CA LEU A 688 -8.61 -23.99 -2.85
C LEU A 688 -9.34 -25.16 -3.51
N ARG A 689 -8.87 -26.41 -3.30
CA ARG A 689 -9.56 -27.60 -3.77
C ARG A 689 -10.92 -27.78 -3.09
N ALA A 690 -11.03 -27.51 -1.80
CA ALA A 690 -12.33 -27.56 -1.12
C ALA A 690 -13.36 -26.60 -1.75
N TYR A 691 -12.95 -25.40 -2.16
CA TYR A 691 -13.83 -24.49 -2.92
C TYR A 691 -14.11 -25.01 -4.33
N ALA A 692 -13.09 -25.52 -5.03
CA ALA A 692 -13.26 -26.09 -6.37
C ALA A 692 -14.26 -27.27 -6.36
N GLU A 693 -14.20 -28.14 -5.35
CA GLU A 693 -15.12 -29.26 -5.17
C GLU A 693 -16.58 -28.79 -4.95
N VAL A 694 -16.81 -27.69 -4.22
CA VAL A 694 -18.16 -27.10 -4.09
C VAL A 694 -18.71 -26.70 -5.46
N TYR A 695 -17.90 -26.00 -6.27
CA TYR A 695 -18.35 -25.55 -7.59
C TYR A 695 -18.39 -26.67 -8.64
N ALA A 696 -17.74 -27.82 -8.41
CA ALA A 696 -17.81 -28.99 -9.26
C ALA A 696 -19.09 -29.81 -9.06
N GLN A 697 -19.84 -29.59 -7.97
CA GLN A 697 -21.07 -30.36 -7.66
C GLN A 697 -22.18 -30.12 -8.68
N ASP A 698 -22.96 -31.16 -8.96
CA ASP A 698 -24.01 -31.11 -9.98
C ASP A 698 -25.14 -30.14 -9.69
N ASP A 699 -25.43 -29.90 -8.42
CA ASP A 699 -26.48 -28.98 -7.94
C ASP A 699 -25.96 -27.55 -7.76
N ASN A 700 -24.67 -27.30 -7.93
CA ASN A 700 -24.05 -25.98 -7.76
C ASN A 700 -23.74 -25.24 -9.07
N LYS A 701 -24.26 -25.70 -10.21
CA LYS A 701 -24.06 -25.02 -11.51
C LYS A 701 -24.59 -23.58 -11.52
N GLU A 702 -25.80 -23.41 -11.03
CA GLU A 702 -26.43 -22.09 -10.92
C GLU A 702 -25.75 -21.22 -9.84
N LYS A 703 -25.38 -21.82 -8.71
CA LYS A 703 -24.63 -21.15 -7.65
C LYS A 703 -23.30 -20.59 -8.20
N PHE A 704 -22.56 -21.38 -8.97
CA PHE A 704 -21.33 -20.93 -9.60
C PHE A 704 -21.55 -19.67 -10.44
N VAL A 705 -22.57 -19.66 -11.30
CA VAL A 705 -22.89 -18.49 -12.14
C VAL A 705 -23.24 -17.27 -11.30
N LYS A 706 -24.04 -17.43 -10.25
CA LYS A 706 -24.42 -16.34 -9.33
C LYS A 706 -23.24 -15.79 -8.57
N ASP A 707 -22.39 -16.65 -8.05
CA ASP A 707 -21.19 -16.24 -7.29
C ASP A 707 -20.17 -15.59 -8.22
N PHE A 708 -20.01 -16.06 -9.46
CA PHE A 708 -19.19 -15.40 -10.47
C PHE A 708 -19.71 -13.99 -10.78
N VAL A 709 -21.01 -13.82 -11.00
CA VAL A 709 -21.62 -12.51 -11.25
C VAL A 709 -21.42 -11.57 -10.07
N ALA A 710 -21.54 -12.06 -8.84
CA ALA A 710 -21.32 -11.26 -7.64
C ALA A 710 -19.85 -10.80 -7.54
N ALA A 711 -18.89 -11.70 -7.73
CA ALA A 711 -17.48 -11.39 -7.70
C ALA A 711 -17.07 -10.45 -8.85
N TRP A 712 -17.59 -10.67 -10.05
CA TRP A 712 -17.42 -9.77 -11.19
C TRP A 712 -17.92 -8.35 -10.88
N THR A 713 -19.15 -8.23 -10.38
CA THR A 713 -19.75 -6.94 -10.03
C THR A 713 -18.93 -6.20 -8.98
N LYS A 714 -18.39 -6.93 -7.99
CA LYS A 714 -17.48 -6.37 -6.98
C LYS A 714 -16.23 -5.75 -7.62
N VAL A 715 -15.59 -6.45 -8.57
CA VAL A 715 -14.41 -5.92 -9.27
C VAL A 715 -14.77 -4.71 -10.14
N MET A 716 -15.88 -4.77 -10.89
CA MET A 716 -16.32 -3.66 -11.75
C MET A 716 -16.70 -2.40 -10.95
N ASN A 717 -17.11 -2.54 -9.70
CA ASN A 717 -17.52 -1.44 -8.82
C ASN A 717 -16.47 -1.07 -7.77
N ALA A 718 -15.28 -1.66 -7.79
CA ALA A 718 -14.27 -1.48 -6.75
C ALA A 718 -13.88 -0.02 -6.52
N ASP A 719 -13.90 0.79 -7.56
CA ASP A 719 -13.57 2.23 -7.55
C ASP A 719 -14.82 3.16 -7.54
N ARG A 720 -16.02 2.61 -7.30
CA ARG A 720 -17.29 3.37 -7.28
C ARG A 720 -17.58 3.90 -5.88
N PHE A 721 -16.80 4.87 -5.43
CA PHE A 721 -16.92 5.50 -4.11
C PHE A 721 -18.17 6.41 -3.99
N ASP A 722 -18.86 6.66 -5.09
CA ASP A 722 -20.13 7.39 -5.13
C ASP A 722 -21.36 6.51 -4.82
N LEU A 723 -21.18 5.20 -4.68
CA LEU A 723 -22.22 4.23 -4.34
C LEU A 723 -22.25 3.86 -2.85
N VAL A 724 -21.32 4.38 -2.04
CA VAL A 724 -21.13 4.03 -0.63
C VAL A 724 -21.68 5.13 0.28
#